data_b49b546df1f6b8eb130156d8c5160227
#
_entry.id   b49b546df1f6b8eb130156d8c5160227
#
_cell.length_a   1.000
_cell.length_b   1.000
_cell.length_c   1.000
_cell.angle_alpha   90.00
_cell.angle_beta   90.00
_cell.angle_gamma   90.00
#
_symmetry.space_group_name_H-M   'P 1'
#
loop_
_entity.id
_entity.type
_entity.pdbx_description
1 polymer ?
#
loop_
_entity_poly.entity_id
_entity_poly.type
_entity_poly.pdbx_seq_one_letter_code
_entity_poly.pdbx_strand_id
1 'polypeptide(L)'
;EMKTGEGKTLVATLACYLNALEGKGVHVVTVNDYLAQRDSQWMGQIYEFLGMSVGCIVSEMDDHQRRLAYKADITYGTNNEFGFDYLRDNMKYSLDEMVQRPFNFAIVDEVDSILIDEARTPLVISGQSEDSSILYKTIDKFIPSLKEDDYELDEKQRTCNLTDNGIGNIEQALKSENLIEDGSLFDVKNVSILHHINQALRAHKLFKKNTHYMVKNNSVIIIDEFTGRAMEGRRFGEGQHQAIEAKEKITVQPENQTLASVTFQNYFRMYPKLSGMTGTALTEEGEFSEIYNLHVIEVPTNLKIARIDSNDEIYKTNLERDEAVINLIEECKKNNQPVLVGTVSIEKSEILSKLLKAKNIDHEVLNAKFHEQEAQIIGYAGIPGSVTIATNMAGRGTDIQLGGNLEIRQAKEIKVDDLNSEKVKNLINDIEEKKNVALKAGGLYVIGTERHESRRIDNQLRGRTGRQGDPGSSKFLLSLQDDLMRIFGSDRLETMLGKLGLEKGEAIVHPWINKAVEKAQGKVEAHNFEIRKQLLKFDDVMNDQRKVIFDQRKEIMRSDDISEMILDMRHEVIETIVFKSIPEQSYHDQWDSETLATDVKNYLGITVPIIKWTKEDGIIEKEIISRLIELSNNFMAERAVKFGIDVFRQAEKTLLLQVLDQGWKEHLLMLDQMRQSIGLRAYAQKDPLNEYKKEAFELFENMLDKLRKTITSVLSYIEIEQENIQSKEHNNEPQTLPSSKKIPRNSICPLCDSGKKYKHCCGKL
;
A
#
# COMPACT_ATOMS: atom_id res chain seq x y z
N GLU A 1 18.35 -11.07 14.94
CA GLU A 1 17.31 -11.31 15.94
C GLU A 1 17.85 -11.03 17.33
N MET A 2 17.19 -10.11 18.06
CA MET A 2 17.40 -9.86 19.49
C MET A 2 16.06 -9.97 20.19
N LYS A 3 15.99 -10.73 21.26
CA LYS A 3 14.72 -10.94 21.99
C LYS A 3 14.16 -9.60 22.49
N THR A 4 12.85 -9.54 22.67
CA THR A 4 12.19 -8.31 23.13
C THR A 4 12.72 -7.92 24.53
N GLY A 5 12.99 -6.62 24.72
CA GLY A 5 13.57 -6.11 25.99
C GLY A 5 15.10 -6.11 26.05
N GLU A 6 15.82 -6.59 25.03
CA GLU A 6 17.29 -6.63 24.99
C GLU A 6 17.95 -5.34 24.47
N GLY A 7 17.18 -4.27 24.26
CA GLY A 7 17.72 -2.96 23.89
C GLY A 7 17.99 -2.74 22.41
N LYS A 8 17.21 -3.35 21.51
CA LYS A 8 17.33 -3.17 20.05
C LYS A 8 17.43 -1.73 19.62
N THR A 9 16.55 -0.86 20.14
CA THR A 9 16.51 0.57 19.81
C THR A 9 17.85 1.27 20.09
N LEU A 10 18.51 0.94 21.19
CA LEU A 10 19.83 1.48 21.53
C LEU A 10 20.93 0.91 20.63
N VAL A 11 20.90 -0.41 20.37
CA VAL A 11 21.90 -1.06 19.51
C VAL A 11 21.86 -0.51 18.07
N ALA A 12 20.68 -0.17 17.57
CA ALA A 12 20.51 0.43 16.24
C ALA A 12 21.30 1.73 16.07
N THR A 13 21.55 2.48 17.15
CA THR A 13 22.30 3.74 17.08
C THR A 13 23.71 3.56 16.56
N LEU A 14 24.35 2.43 16.81
CA LEU A 14 25.71 2.13 16.33
C LEU A 14 25.75 2.03 14.79
N ALA A 15 24.81 1.29 14.22
CA ALA A 15 24.69 1.12 12.76
C ALA A 15 24.27 2.43 12.08
N CYS A 16 23.31 3.15 12.68
CA CYS A 16 22.85 4.45 12.16
C CYS A 16 23.99 5.47 12.14
N TYR A 17 24.72 5.62 13.24
CA TYR A 17 25.83 6.56 13.34
C TYR A 17 26.91 6.26 12.30
N LEU A 18 27.35 4.99 12.21
CA LEU A 18 28.38 4.58 11.25
C LEU A 18 28.00 4.90 9.80
N ASN A 19 26.77 4.64 9.40
CA ASN A 19 26.31 4.90 8.03
C ASN A 19 25.94 6.37 7.79
N ALA A 20 25.63 7.13 8.82
CA ALA A 20 25.36 8.57 8.72
C ALA A 20 26.64 9.39 8.47
N LEU A 21 27.83 8.90 8.87
CA LEU A 21 29.12 9.56 8.63
C LEU A 21 29.40 9.87 7.15
N GLU A 22 28.81 9.13 6.23
CA GLU A 22 28.91 9.38 4.78
C GLU A 22 28.15 10.65 4.33
N GLY A 23 27.29 11.23 5.17
CA GLY A 23 26.45 12.38 4.84
C GLY A 23 25.33 12.10 3.81
N LYS A 24 25.12 10.83 3.45
CA LYS A 24 24.13 10.41 2.43
C LYS A 24 22.73 10.20 2.99
N GLY A 25 22.56 10.21 4.31
CA GLY A 25 21.30 9.97 5.01
C GLY A 25 21.04 8.52 5.37
N VAL A 26 20.45 8.35 6.53
CA VAL A 26 20.05 7.06 7.09
C VAL A 26 18.56 7.12 7.42
N HIS A 27 17.80 6.12 7.01
CA HIS A 27 16.39 5.98 7.36
C HIS A 27 16.22 4.92 8.45
N VAL A 28 15.56 5.30 9.55
CA VAL A 28 15.14 4.38 10.61
C VAL A 28 13.63 4.17 10.48
N VAL A 29 13.25 2.98 10.09
CA VAL A 29 11.87 2.66 9.75
C VAL A 29 11.18 2.01 10.94
N THR A 30 10.02 2.54 11.34
CA THR A 30 9.20 2.04 12.46
C THR A 30 7.81 1.66 11.97
N VAL A 31 7.05 0.93 12.80
CA VAL A 31 5.71 0.46 12.44
C VAL A 31 4.60 1.51 12.65
N ASN A 32 4.85 2.55 13.42
CA ASN A 32 3.86 3.62 13.64
C ASN A 32 4.51 4.96 14.03
N ASP A 33 3.73 6.05 13.94
CA ASP A 33 4.18 7.42 14.20
C ASP A 33 4.61 7.62 15.66
N TYR A 34 3.95 6.98 16.61
CA TYR A 34 4.30 7.07 18.02
C TYR A 34 5.73 6.58 18.28
N LEU A 35 6.10 5.42 17.73
CA LEU A 35 7.46 4.89 17.85
C LEU A 35 8.47 5.76 17.11
N ALA A 36 8.12 6.27 15.93
CA ALA A 36 9.00 7.18 15.19
C ALA A 36 9.33 8.43 16.02
N GLN A 37 8.32 9.05 16.61
CA GLN A 37 8.51 10.24 17.47
C GLN A 37 9.27 9.92 18.77
N ARG A 38 8.87 8.88 19.49
CA ARG A 38 9.51 8.47 20.74
C ARG A 38 10.98 8.15 20.52
N ASP A 39 11.29 7.31 19.54
CA ASP A 39 12.64 6.81 19.34
C ASP A 39 13.54 7.88 18.73
N SER A 40 13.04 8.77 17.86
CA SER A 40 13.79 9.91 17.36
C SER A 40 14.17 10.90 18.49
N GLN A 41 13.27 11.16 19.41
CA GLN A 41 13.53 12.04 20.56
C GLN A 41 14.49 11.39 21.58
N TRP A 42 14.29 10.11 21.85
CA TRP A 42 15.09 9.39 22.84
C TRP A 42 16.52 9.12 22.33
N MET A 43 16.66 8.52 21.16
CA MET A 43 17.98 8.24 20.56
C MET A 43 18.61 9.49 19.95
N GLY A 44 17.81 10.49 19.60
CA GLY A 44 18.26 11.79 19.12
C GLY A 44 19.29 12.44 20.04
N GLN A 45 19.12 12.31 21.35
CA GLN A 45 20.08 12.84 22.34
C GLN A 45 21.51 12.27 22.13
N ILE A 46 21.62 11.00 21.75
CA ILE A 46 22.91 10.36 21.47
C ILE A 46 23.48 10.91 20.15
N TYR A 47 22.67 11.00 19.11
CA TYR A 47 23.10 11.47 17.80
C TYR A 47 23.50 12.94 17.83
N GLU A 48 22.73 13.81 18.50
CA GLU A 48 23.02 15.23 18.66
C GLU A 48 24.31 15.43 19.47
N PHE A 49 24.53 14.64 20.53
CA PHE A 49 25.81 14.67 21.29
C PHE A 49 26.99 14.29 20.40
N LEU A 50 26.79 13.41 19.41
CA LEU A 50 27.82 13.00 18.44
C LEU A 50 27.89 13.96 17.23
N GLY A 51 27.13 15.04 17.20
CA GLY A 51 27.13 16.05 16.15
C GLY A 51 26.31 15.71 14.91
N MET A 52 25.38 14.75 15.00
CA MET A 52 24.47 14.37 13.91
C MET A 52 23.10 15.01 14.09
N SER A 53 22.48 15.39 12.98
CA SER A 53 21.11 15.91 12.94
C SER A 53 20.10 14.78 12.83
N VAL A 54 18.94 14.94 13.50
CA VAL A 54 17.84 13.96 13.49
C VAL A 54 16.55 14.59 12.98
N GLY A 55 15.90 13.95 12.04
CA GLY A 55 14.57 14.29 11.54
C GLY A 55 13.56 13.19 11.88
N CYS A 56 12.29 13.55 11.97
CA CYS A 56 11.19 12.61 12.15
C CYS A 56 10.07 12.95 11.17
N ILE A 57 9.58 11.94 10.46
CA ILE A 57 8.47 12.04 9.50
C ILE A 57 7.27 11.30 10.07
N VAL A 58 6.16 12.02 10.17
CA VAL A 58 4.89 11.52 10.65
C VAL A 58 3.76 11.93 9.70
N SER A 59 2.58 11.35 9.88
CA SER A 59 1.38 11.77 9.17
C SER A 59 1.11 13.27 9.34
N GLU A 60 0.39 13.88 8.39
CA GLU A 60 -0.03 15.28 8.40
C GLU A 60 1.08 16.36 8.24
N MET A 61 2.34 15.99 8.05
CA MET A 61 3.42 16.95 7.74
C MET A 61 3.30 17.47 6.32
N ASP A 62 3.57 18.77 6.13
CA ASP A 62 3.67 19.38 4.81
C ASP A 62 5.01 19.06 4.10
N ASP A 63 5.10 19.34 2.80
CA ASP A 63 6.28 19.04 1.98
C ASP A 63 7.54 19.79 2.46
N HIS A 64 7.40 20.99 3.01
CA HIS A 64 8.53 21.75 3.53
C HIS A 64 9.10 21.12 4.79
N GLN A 65 8.26 20.71 5.72
CA GLN A 65 8.66 20.02 6.95
C GLN A 65 9.31 18.67 6.63
N ARG A 66 8.70 17.90 5.69
CA ARG A 66 9.26 16.62 5.21
C ARG A 66 10.65 16.81 4.61
N ARG A 67 10.84 17.84 3.77
CA ARG A 67 12.13 18.13 3.14
C ARG A 67 13.21 18.46 4.18
N LEU A 68 12.85 19.21 5.24
CA LEU A 68 13.76 19.48 6.34
C LEU A 68 14.14 18.22 7.11
N ALA A 69 13.16 17.34 7.38
CA ALA A 69 13.40 16.07 8.05
C ALA A 69 14.30 15.14 7.22
N TYR A 70 14.09 15.05 5.89
CA TYR A 70 14.96 14.25 5.01
C TYR A 70 16.36 14.82 4.84
N LYS A 71 16.59 16.13 5.05
CA LYS A 71 17.93 16.72 5.03
C LYS A 71 18.78 16.35 6.24
N ALA A 72 18.18 15.89 7.33
CA ALA A 72 18.89 15.43 8.52
C ALA A 72 19.77 14.19 8.19
N ASP A 73 20.80 13.97 8.99
CA ASP A 73 21.71 12.83 8.82
C ASP A 73 20.99 11.51 9.07
N ILE A 74 20.05 11.49 10.03
CA ILE A 74 19.25 10.33 10.40
C ILE A 74 17.79 10.76 10.41
N THR A 75 16.95 10.05 9.67
CA THR A 75 15.51 10.33 9.56
C THR A 75 14.70 9.13 10.03
N TYR A 76 13.90 9.34 11.08
CA TYR A 76 12.92 8.38 11.57
C TYR A 76 11.59 8.57 10.83
N GLY A 77 10.85 7.49 10.61
CA GLY A 77 9.51 7.53 10.02
C GLY A 77 8.89 6.14 9.90
N THR A 78 7.63 6.09 9.52
CA THR A 78 6.97 4.81 9.28
C THR A 78 7.25 4.29 7.87
N ASN A 79 7.16 2.96 7.70
CA ASN A 79 7.24 2.32 6.39
C ASN A 79 6.26 2.93 5.37
N ASN A 80 5.05 3.26 5.82
CA ASN A 80 4.02 3.87 4.98
C ASN A 80 4.42 5.27 4.53
N GLU A 81 4.86 6.14 5.44
CA GLU A 81 5.24 7.51 5.10
C GLU A 81 6.42 7.56 4.13
N PHE A 82 7.46 6.76 4.37
CA PHE A 82 8.60 6.66 3.46
C PHE A 82 8.18 6.18 2.06
N GLY A 83 7.32 5.16 1.99
CA GLY A 83 6.86 4.63 0.71
C GLY A 83 5.90 5.57 -0.02
N PHE A 84 4.99 6.25 0.69
CA PHE A 84 4.12 7.26 0.09
C PHE A 84 4.89 8.50 -0.37
N ASP A 85 5.92 8.93 0.37
CA ASP A 85 6.78 10.04 -0.07
C ASP A 85 7.53 9.68 -1.35
N TYR A 86 8.02 8.44 -1.48
CA TYR A 86 8.63 7.96 -2.72
C TYR A 86 7.65 8.03 -3.90
N LEU A 87 6.40 7.61 -3.71
CA LEU A 87 5.40 7.69 -4.77
C LEU A 87 5.05 9.14 -5.11
N ARG A 88 4.85 10.01 -4.09
CA ARG A 88 4.55 11.44 -4.27
C ARG A 88 5.67 12.16 -5.01
N ASP A 89 6.92 11.91 -4.66
CA ASP A 89 8.09 12.50 -5.31
C ASP A 89 8.15 12.17 -6.80
N ASN A 90 7.83 10.92 -7.16
CA ASN A 90 7.82 10.52 -8.57
C ASN A 90 6.58 11.00 -9.35
N MET A 91 5.67 11.75 -8.72
CA MET A 91 4.53 12.43 -9.34
C MET A 91 4.74 13.96 -9.44
N LYS A 92 5.84 14.51 -8.88
CA LYS A 92 6.17 15.96 -8.93
C LYS A 92 6.67 16.35 -10.32
N TYR A 93 6.47 17.64 -10.68
CA TYR A 93 6.90 18.18 -11.98
C TYR A 93 8.24 18.91 -11.93
N SER A 94 8.81 19.12 -10.73
CA SER A 94 10.13 19.73 -10.53
C SER A 94 10.93 18.94 -9.51
N LEU A 95 12.24 18.83 -9.72
CA LEU A 95 13.16 18.19 -8.77
C LEU A 95 13.22 18.93 -7.43
N ASP A 96 13.05 20.25 -7.43
CA ASP A 96 13.06 21.07 -6.22
C ASP A 96 11.82 20.82 -5.32
N GLU A 97 10.75 20.25 -5.89
CA GLU A 97 9.57 19.86 -5.14
C GLU A 97 9.69 18.49 -4.48
N MET A 98 10.65 17.67 -4.89
CA MET A 98 10.91 16.37 -4.28
C MET A 98 11.43 16.55 -2.85
N VAL A 99 11.01 15.66 -1.96
CA VAL A 99 11.36 15.74 -0.54
C VAL A 99 12.46 14.75 -0.15
N GLN A 100 12.47 13.56 -0.77
CA GLN A 100 13.45 12.52 -0.45
C GLN A 100 14.81 12.77 -1.12
N ARG A 101 15.86 12.33 -0.42
CA ARG A 101 17.22 12.18 -0.99
C ARG A 101 17.36 10.80 -1.63
N PRO A 102 18.41 10.57 -2.47
CA PRO A 102 18.74 9.23 -2.95
C PRO A 102 18.90 8.24 -1.80
N PHE A 103 18.44 7.01 -1.98
CA PHE A 103 18.53 5.95 -0.99
C PHE A 103 19.99 5.57 -0.70
N ASN A 104 20.31 5.37 0.58
CA ASN A 104 21.63 4.92 1.03
C ASN A 104 21.52 3.74 1.99
N PHE A 105 21.10 3.96 3.23
CA PHE A 105 20.97 2.92 4.24
C PHE A 105 19.62 3.02 4.93
N ALA A 106 18.96 1.87 5.12
CA ALA A 106 17.78 1.76 5.98
C ALA A 106 17.99 0.67 7.03
N ILE A 107 17.57 0.98 8.26
CA ILE A 107 17.40 -0.01 9.31
C ILE A 107 15.90 -0.08 9.67
N VAL A 108 15.35 -1.29 9.59
CA VAL A 108 13.91 -1.54 9.80
C VAL A 108 13.71 -2.15 11.18
N ASP A 109 13.05 -1.41 12.07
CA ASP A 109 12.64 -1.96 13.36
C ASP A 109 11.38 -2.82 13.20
N GLU A 110 11.28 -3.89 13.98
CA GLU A 110 10.22 -4.90 13.81
C GLU A 110 10.13 -5.38 12.34
N VAL A 111 11.28 -5.70 11.76
CA VAL A 111 11.44 -6.01 10.33
C VAL A 111 10.52 -7.13 9.84
N ASP A 112 10.17 -8.08 10.67
CA ASP A 112 9.24 -9.16 10.38
C ASP A 112 7.79 -8.66 10.21
N SER A 113 7.38 -7.62 10.92
CA SER A 113 6.07 -7.01 10.68
C SER A 113 6.02 -6.30 9.34
N ILE A 114 7.01 -5.46 9.09
CA ILE A 114 7.03 -4.58 7.91
C ILE A 114 7.27 -5.38 6.64
N LEU A 115 8.29 -6.26 6.63
CA LEU A 115 8.70 -6.98 5.42
C LEU A 115 7.95 -8.28 5.15
N ILE A 116 7.25 -8.83 6.15
CA ILE A 116 6.48 -10.08 6.00
C ILE A 116 4.98 -9.83 6.15
N ASP A 117 4.51 -9.31 7.30
CA ASP A 117 3.07 -9.20 7.55
C ASP A 117 2.39 -8.14 6.68
N GLU A 118 2.96 -6.92 6.66
CA GLU A 118 2.42 -5.78 5.91
C GLU A 118 2.73 -5.88 4.41
N ALA A 119 3.74 -6.68 4.04
CA ALA A 119 4.15 -6.86 2.65
C ALA A 119 3.20 -7.74 1.80
N ARG A 120 1.95 -7.92 2.23
CA ARG A 120 0.88 -8.62 1.50
C ARG A 120 0.16 -7.71 0.51
N THR A 121 0.17 -6.40 0.74
CA THR A 121 -0.50 -5.40 -0.10
C THR A 121 0.47 -4.32 -0.52
N PRO A 122 0.38 -3.81 -1.76
CA PRO A 122 1.19 -2.68 -2.20
C PRO A 122 0.71 -1.37 -1.56
N LEU A 123 1.60 -0.39 -1.50
CA LEU A 123 1.24 1.01 -1.30
C LEU A 123 0.65 1.55 -2.61
N VAL A 124 -0.50 2.19 -2.54
CA VAL A 124 -1.22 2.70 -3.71
C VAL A 124 -1.67 4.14 -3.47
N ILE A 125 -1.35 5.02 -4.40
CA ILE A 125 -1.98 6.33 -4.53
C ILE A 125 -3.04 6.21 -5.63
N SER A 126 -4.29 6.48 -5.27
CA SER A 126 -5.41 6.44 -6.20
C SER A 126 -6.02 7.83 -6.40
N GLY A 127 -6.59 8.05 -7.58
CA GLY A 127 -7.35 9.24 -7.93
C GLY A 127 -8.57 8.87 -8.73
N GLN A 128 -9.41 9.86 -9.05
CA GLN A 128 -10.57 9.63 -9.89
C GLN A 128 -10.14 9.31 -11.32
N SER A 129 -10.71 8.26 -11.90
CA SER A 129 -10.56 7.89 -13.30
C SER A 129 -11.45 8.77 -14.18
N GLU A 130 -11.13 8.82 -15.47
CA GLU A 130 -12.07 9.30 -16.48
C GLU A 130 -13.34 8.45 -16.48
N ASP A 131 -14.46 9.06 -16.89
CA ASP A 131 -15.79 8.47 -16.79
C ASP A 131 -15.96 7.24 -17.71
N SER A 132 -15.74 6.04 -17.17
CA SER A 132 -16.04 4.76 -17.81
C SER A 132 -17.50 4.29 -17.65
N SER A 133 -18.38 5.14 -17.10
CA SER A 133 -19.77 4.79 -16.77
C SER A 133 -20.59 4.33 -17.98
N ILE A 134 -20.27 4.84 -19.16
CA ILE A 134 -20.93 4.45 -20.42
C ILE A 134 -20.60 2.98 -20.74
N LEU A 135 -19.36 2.57 -20.59
CA LEU A 135 -18.90 1.20 -20.89
C LEU A 135 -19.55 0.18 -19.94
N TYR A 136 -19.60 0.48 -18.62
CA TYR A 136 -20.30 -0.35 -17.64
C TYR A 136 -21.78 -0.53 -18.01
N LYS A 137 -22.49 0.53 -18.35
CA LYS A 137 -23.92 0.48 -18.76
C LYS A 137 -24.14 -0.27 -20.07
N THR A 138 -23.19 -0.18 -21.01
CA THR A 138 -23.31 -0.86 -22.30
C THR A 138 -23.08 -2.36 -22.13
N ILE A 139 -22.07 -2.75 -21.41
CA ILE A 139 -21.75 -4.18 -21.16
C ILE A 139 -22.83 -4.84 -20.29
N ASP A 140 -23.36 -4.14 -19.29
CA ASP A 140 -24.43 -4.65 -18.44
C ASP A 140 -25.65 -5.14 -19.23
N LYS A 141 -25.95 -4.54 -20.39
CA LYS A 141 -27.08 -4.94 -21.25
C LYS A 141 -26.94 -6.36 -21.82
N PHE A 142 -25.70 -6.84 -22.02
CA PHE A 142 -25.46 -8.16 -22.64
C PHE A 142 -25.55 -9.30 -21.62
N ILE A 143 -25.18 -9.07 -20.36
CA ILE A 143 -25.09 -10.12 -19.34
C ILE A 143 -26.43 -10.84 -19.06
N PRO A 144 -27.58 -10.15 -18.99
CA PRO A 144 -28.87 -10.83 -18.78
C PRO A 144 -29.28 -11.78 -19.92
N SER A 145 -28.72 -11.64 -21.12
CA SER A 145 -29.01 -12.51 -22.28
C SER A 145 -28.27 -13.84 -22.24
N LEU A 146 -27.26 -14.00 -21.38
CA LEU A 146 -26.45 -15.20 -21.23
C LEU A 146 -27.28 -16.34 -20.56
N LYS A 147 -27.23 -17.51 -21.15
CA LYS A 147 -27.85 -18.76 -20.64
C LYS A 147 -26.94 -19.46 -19.64
N GLU A 148 -27.46 -20.46 -18.95
CA GLU A 148 -26.70 -21.25 -17.97
C GLU A 148 -25.49 -21.99 -18.57
N ASP A 149 -25.53 -22.34 -19.84
CA ASP A 149 -24.45 -23.01 -20.58
C ASP A 149 -23.34 -22.05 -21.02
N ASP A 150 -23.55 -20.73 -20.91
CA ASP A 150 -22.62 -19.71 -21.37
C ASP A 150 -21.58 -19.32 -20.29
N TYR A 151 -21.76 -19.78 -19.04
CA TYR A 151 -20.85 -19.49 -17.93
C TYR A 151 -20.76 -20.63 -16.92
N GLU A 152 -19.60 -20.75 -16.26
CA GLU A 152 -19.36 -21.66 -15.14
C GLU A 152 -19.33 -20.87 -13.83
N LEU A 153 -20.15 -21.30 -12.86
CA LEU A 153 -20.25 -20.70 -11.55
C LEU A 153 -19.68 -21.64 -10.48
N ASP A 154 -18.61 -21.23 -9.79
CA ASP A 154 -18.10 -21.90 -8.59
C ASP A 154 -18.40 -21.04 -7.34
N GLU A 155 -19.45 -21.42 -6.62
CA GLU A 155 -19.86 -20.72 -5.39
C GLU A 155 -18.83 -20.87 -4.25
N LYS A 156 -18.02 -21.96 -4.24
CA LYS A 156 -17.01 -22.19 -3.19
C LYS A 156 -15.80 -21.30 -3.37
N GLN A 157 -15.36 -21.17 -4.61
CA GLN A 157 -14.23 -20.29 -4.97
C GLN A 157 -14.65 -18.85 -5.26
N ARG A 158 -15.98 -18.59 -5.30
CA ARG A 158 -16.57 -17.28 -5.66
C ARG A 158 -16.08 -16.78 -7.02
N THR A 159 -15.97 -17.69 -7.98
CA THR A 159 -15.59 -17.39 -9.35
C THR A 159 -16.74 -17.63 -10.31
N CYS A 160 -16.82 -16.80 -11.34
CA CYS A 160 -17.77 -16.96 -12.44
C CYS A 160 -17.04 -16.64 -13.74
N ASN A 161 -16.89 -17.63 -14.61
CA ASN A 161 -16.13 -17.53 -15.85
C ASN A 161 -17.03 -17.85 -17.04
N LEU A 162 -16.73 -17.24 -18.20
CA LEU A 162 -17.42 -17.58 -19.45
C LEU A 162 -16.93 -18.93 -19.97
N THR A 163 -17.84 -19.70 -20.55
CA THR A 163 -17.50 -20.87 -21.36
C THR A 163 -17.14 -20.45 -22.79
N ASP A 164 -16.62 -21.38 -23.60
CA ASP A 164 -16.31 -21.10 -25.01
C ASP A 164 -17.57 -20.64 -25.78
N ASN A 165 -18.73 -21.17 -25.47
CA ASN A 165 -20.00 -20.73 -26.03
C ASN A 165 -20.37 -19.32 -25.61
N GLY A 166 -20.19 -19.00 -24.33
CA GLY A 166 -20.45 -17.68 -23.79
C GLY A 166 -19.52 -16.62 -24.38
N ILE A 167 -18.24 -16.93 -24.58
CA ILE A 167 -17.27 -16.06 -25.26
C ILE A 167 -17.75 -15.74 -26.68
N GLY A 168 -18.13 -16.77 -27.48
CA GLY A 168 -18.63 -16.57 -28.85
C GLY A 168 -19.88 -15.70 -28.89
N ASN A 169 -20.83 -15.89 -27.97
CA ASN A 169 -22.08 -15.12 -27.90
C ASN A 169 -21.79 -13.64 -27.54
N ILE A 170 -20.87 -13.39 -26.61
CA ILE A 170 -20.50 -12.04 -26.22
C ILE A 170 -19.69 -11.34 -27.33
N GLU A 171 -18.74 -12.03 -27.97
CA GLU A 171 -18.00 -11.46 -29.10
C GLU A 171 -18.93 -11.01 -30.24
N GLN A 172 -19.94 -11.79 -30.53
CA GLN A 172 -20.95 -11.44 -31.54
C GLN A 172 -21.76 -10.20 -31.11
N ALA A 173 -22.16 -10.12 -29.85
CA ALA A 173 -22.87 -8.96 -29.31
C ALA A 173 -22.02 -7.69 -29.34
N LEU A 174 -20.74 -7.78 -28.95
CA LEU A 174 -19.79 -6.64 -28.96
C LEU A 174 -19.49 -6.13 -30.38
N LYS A 175 -19.38 -7.03 -31.35
CA LYS A 175 -19.22 -6.67 -32.78
C LYS A 175 -20.45 -5.93 -33.31
N SER A 176 -21.66 -6.32 -32.89
CA SER A 176 -22.91 -5.66 -33.31
C SER A 176 -23.02 -4.20 -32.83
N GLU A 177 -22.36 -3.87 -31.72
CA GLU A 177 -22.31 -2.51 -31.14
C GLU A 177 -21.00 -1.76 -31.50
N ASN A 178 -20.17 -2.30 -32.38
CA ASN A 178 -18.86 -1.75 -32.79
C ASN A 178 -17.90 -1.49 -31.64
N LEU A 179 -17.98 -2.29 -30.56
CA LEU A 179 -17.07 -2.20 -29.41
C LEU A 179 -15.78 -2.99 -29.62
N ILE A 180 -15.81 -4.01 -30.45
CA ILE A 180 -14.65 -4.79 -30.87
C ILE A 180 -14.62 -4.81 -32.40
N GLU A 181 -13.45 -4.46 -32.95
CA GLU A 181 -13.12 -4.65 -34.34
C GLU A 181 -12.78 -6.14 -34.59
N ASP A 182 -12.23 -6.50 -35.74
CA ASP A 182 -11.80 -7.89 -36.00
C ASP A 182 -10.74 -8.35 -34.98
N GLY A 183 -10.99 -9.52 -34.36
CA GLY A 183 -10.12 -10.11 -33.34
C GLY A 183 -10.87 -10.86 -32.25
N SER A 184 -10.13 -11.42 -31.29
CA SER A 184 -10.66 -12.12 -30.12
C SER A 184 -10.86 -11.19 -28.93
N LEU A 185 -11.81 -11.51 -28.07
CA LEU A 185 -12.00 -10.84 -26.78
C LEU A 185 -10.73 -10.86 -25.90
N PHE A 186 -9.87 -11.86 -26.10
CA PHE A 186 -8.62 -12.04 -25.36
C PHE A 186 -7.42 -11.31 -25.97
N ASP A 187 -7.59 -10.54 -27.04
CA ASP A 187 -6.52 -9.71 -27.58
C ASP A 187 -6.14 -8.61 -26.61
N VAL A 188 -4.86 -8.24 -26.57
CA VAL A 188 -4.30 -7.22 -25.68
C VAL A 188 -5.07 -5.90 -25.75
N LYS A 189 -5.52 -5.51 -26.95
CA LYS A 189 -6.32 -4.29 -27.16
C LYS A 189 -7.71 -4.33 -26.50
N ASN A 190 -8.23 -5.51 -26.21
CA ASN A 190 -9.58 -5.73 -25.66
C ASN A 190 -9.58 -6.05 -24.14
N VAL A 191 -8.42 -5.97 -23.47
CA VAL A 191 -8.25 -6.30 -22.03
C VAL A 191 -9.24 -5.51 -21.16
N SER A 192 -9.44 -4.22 -21.43
CA SER A 192 -10.41 -3.40 -20.69
C SER A 192 -11.85 -3.90 -20.85
N ILE A 193 -12.25 -4.27 -22.06
CA ILE A 193 -13.59 -4.80 -22.35
C ILE A 193 -13.79 -6.14 -21.62
N LEU A 194 -12.81 -7.04 -21.70
CA LEU A 194 -12.82 -8.32 -21.00
C LEU A 194 -12.96 -8.12 -19.49
N HIS A 195 -12.22 -7.16 -18.90
CA HIS A 195 -12.34 -6.82 -17.49
C HIS A 195 -13.79 -6.42 -17.13
N HIS A 196 -14.38 -5.48 -17.86
CA HIS A 196 -15.74 -5.01 -17.59
C HIS A 196 -16.79 -6.12 -17.73
N ILE A 197 -16.63 -7.04 -18.69
CA ILE A 197 -17.49 -8.22 -18.86
C ILE A 197 -17.41 -9.13 -17.63
N ASN A 198 -16.20 -9.44 -17.17
CA ASN A 198 -15.99 -10.27 -16.01
C ASN A 198 -16.61 -9.65 -14.74
N GLN A 199 -16.45 -8.34 -14.54
CA GLN A 199 -17.05 -7.65 -13.40
C GLN A 199 -18.60 -7.62 -13.50
N ALA A 200 -19.15 -7.37 -14.67
CA ALA A 200 -20.59 -7.41 -14.89
C ALA A 200 -21.17 -8.83 -14.68
N LEU A 201 -20.50 -9.87 -15.18
CA LEU A 201 -20.88 -11.27 -14.97
C LEU A 201 -20.87 -11.63 -13.48
N ARG A 202 -19.80 -11.28 -12.75
CA ARG A 202 -19.72 -11.47 -11.29
C ARG A 202 -20.82 -10.70 -10.55
N ALA A 203 -21.09 -9.45 -10.94
CA ALA A 203 -22.14 -8.64 -10.35
C ALA A 203 -23.51 -9.31 -10.47
N HIS A 204 -23.83 -9.89 -11.63
CA HIS A 204 -25.12 -10.54 -11.88
C HIS A 204 -25.24 -11.92 -11.22
N LYS A 205 -24.17 -12.71 -11.19
CA LYS A 205 -24.24 -14.13 -10.80
C LYS A 205 -23.81 -14.39 -9.35
N LEU A 206 -22.85 -13.64 -8.80
CA LEU A 206 -22.32 -13.85 -7.45
C LEU A 206 -22.90 -12.88 -6.41
N PHE A 207 -23.20 -11.64 -6.81
CA PHE A 207 -23.64 -10.62 -5.85
C PHE A 207 -25.17 -10.52 -5.81
N LYS A 208 -25.76 -10.86 -4.67
CA LYS A 208 -27.21 -10.86 -4.44
C LYS A 208 -27.62 -9.64 -3.62
N LYS A 209 -28.67 -8.94 -4.07
CA LYS A 209 -29.26 -7.80 -3.35
C LYS A 209 -29.81 -8.24 -1.98
N ASN A 210 -29.67 -7.41 -0.97
CA ASN A 210 -30.03 -7.65 0.42
C ASN A 210 -29.26 -8.77 1.15
N THR A 211 -28.26 -9.35 0.49
CA THR A 211 -27.34 -10.32 1.09
C THR A 211 -25.92 -9.72 1.13
N HIS A 212 -25.40 -9.33 -0.03
CA HIS A 212 -24.04 -8.80 -0.16
C HIS A 212 -24.03 -7.28 -0.24
N TYR A 213 -25.12 -6.67 -0.70
CA TYR A 213 -25.28 -5.21 -0.80
C TYR A 213 -26.77 -4.84 -0.71
N MET A 214 -27.02 -3.56 -0.39
CA MET A 214 -28.33 -2.93 -0.44
C MET A 214 -28.28 -1.63 -1.25
N VAL A 215 -29.43 -1.22 -1.79
CA VAL A 215 -29.55 0.08 -2.48
C VAL A 215 -30.35 1.02 -1.58
N LYS A 216 -29.76 2.16 -1.22
CA LYS A 216 -30.37 3.21 -0.40
C LYS A 216 -29.94 4.57 -0.94
N ASN A 217 -30.86 5.49 -1.09
CA ASN A 217 -30.60 6.85 -1.58
C ASN A 217 -29.85 6.90 -2.92
N ASN A 218 -30.23 6.03 -3.88
CA ASN A 218 -29.55 5.90 -5.17
C ASN A 218 -28.06 5.55 -5.09
N SER A 219 -27.64 4.83 -4.04
CA SER A 219 -26.28 4.37 -3.82
C SER A 219 -26.25 2.93 -3.37
N VAL A 220 -25.24 2.18 -3.79
CA VAL A 220 -24.95 0.82 -3.32
C VAL A 220 -24.22 0.92 -1.99
N ILE A 221 -24.71 0.19 -0.98
CA ILE A 221 -24.06 0.03 0.33
C ILE A 221 -23.74 -1.43 0.53
N ILE A 222 -22.50 -1.72 0.88
CA ILE A 222 -22.04 -3.08 1.15
C ILE A 222 -22.67 -3.59 2.44
N ILE A 223 -23.07 -4.86 2.44
CA ILE A 223 -23.47 -5.58 3.65
C ILE A 223 -22.32 -6.52 4.02
N ASP A 224 -21.83 -6.40 5.25
CA ASP A 224 -20.82 -7.31 5.78
C ASP A 224 -21.42 -8.73 5.94
N GLU A 225 -20.82 -9.70 5.30
CA GLU A 225 -21.33 -11.07 5.24
C GLU A 225 -21.35 -11.75 6.61
N PHE A 226 -20.47 -11.38 7.52
CA PHE A 226 -20.33 -11.98 8.85
C PHE A 226 -21.26 -11.34 9.88
N THR A 227 -21.38 -10.01 9.81
CA THR A 227 -22.15 -9.26 10.80
C THR A 227 -23.54 -8.85 10.33
N GLY A 228 -23.82 -8.95 9.01
CA GLY A 228 -25.05 -8.46 8.38
C GLY A 228 -25.24 -6.93 8.47
N ARG A 229 -24.19 -6.18 8.84
CA ARG A 229 -24.26 -4.73 9.00
C ARG A 229 -23.97 -4.01 7.70
N ALA A 230 -24.70 -2.92 7.47
CA ALA A 230 -24.43 -2.01 6.36
C ALA A 230 -23.13 -1.23 6.61
N MET A 231 -22.19 -1.28 5.66
CA MET A 231 -20.90 -0.58 5.72
C MET A 231 -20.97 0.67 4.84
N GLU A 232 -21.48 1.76 5.40
CA GLU A 232 -21.54 3.05 4.71
C GLU A 232 -20.11 3.59 4.43
N GLY A 233 -19.90 4.15 3.25
CA GLY A 233 -18.62 4.72 2.83
C GLY A 233 -17.59 3.70 2.27
N ARG A 234 -17.83 2.40 2.39
CA ARG A 234 -17.00 1.37 1.74
C ARG A 234 -17.53 1.04 0.34
N ARG A 235 -16.61 0.68 -0.56
CA ARG A 235 -16.93 0.27 -1.94
C ARG A 235 -16.23 -1.05 -2.25
N PHE A 236 -16.85 -1.86 -3.12
CA PHE A 236 -16.16 -3.02 -3.71
C PHE A 236 -15.05 -2.50 -4.62
N GLY A 237 -13.91 -3.16 -4.61
CA GLY A 237 -12.77 -2.85 -5.47
C GLY A 237 -12.95 -3.32 -6.91
N GLU A 238 -11.97 -3.00 -7.75
CA GLU A 238 -11.78 -3.58 -9.09
C GLU A 238 -12.93 -3.35 -10.06
N GLY A 239 -13.67 -2.24 -9.96
CA GLY A 239 -14.82 -1.97 -10.82
C GLY A 239 -16.09 -2.75 -10.46
N GLN A 240 -16.02 -3.66 -9.47
CA GLN A 240 -17.18 -4.46 -9.06
C GLN A 240 -18.33 -3.61 -8.52
N HIS A 241 -18.02 -2.51 -7.81
CA HIS A 241 -19.04 -1.60 -7.29
C HIS A 241 -19.80 -0.93 -8.44
N GLN A 242 -19.09 -0.45 -9.45
CA GLN A 242 -19.65 0.17 -10.65
C GLN A 242 -20.48 -0.82 -11.47
N ALA A 243 -20.01 -2.06 -11.56
CA ALA A 243 -20.79 -3.12 -12.22
C ALA A 243 -22.12 -3.42 -11.49
N ILE A 244 -22.12 -3.35 -10.15
CA ILE A 244 -23.35 -3.48 -9.35
C ILE A 244 -24.24 -2.23 -9.51
N GLU A 245 -23.66 -1.03 -9.54
CA GLU A 245 -24.40 0.22 -9.80
C GLU A 245 -25.07 0.17 -11.19
N ALA A 246 -24.38 -0.33 -12.22
CA ALA A 246 -24.92 -0.54 -13.56
C ALA A 246 -26.07 -1.56 -13.55
N LYS A 247 -25.88 -2.73 -12.91
CA LYS A 247 -26.89 -3.79 -12.73
C LYS A 247 -28.16 -3.24 -12.07
N GLU A 248 -28.05 -2.42 -11.04
CA GLU A 248 -29.17 -1.82 -10.32
C GLU A 248 -29.75 -0.59 -11.04
N LYS A 249 -29.19 -0.19 -12.19
CA LYS A 249 -29.59 0.96 -13.02
C LYS A 249 -29.58 2.29 -12.26
N ILE A 250 -28.65 2.43 -11.34
CA ILE A 250 -28.40 3.68 -10.62
C ILE A 250 -27.25 4.46 -11.27
N THR A 251 -26.93 5.64 -10.74
CA THR A 251 -25.82 6.45 -11.25
C THR A 251 -24.50 5.73 -10.97
N VAL A 252 -23.81 5.31 -12.03
CA VAL A 252 -22.47 4.73 -11.92
C VAL A 252 -21.50 5.83 -11.56
N GLN A 253 -20.83 5.69 -10.42
CA GLN A 253 -19.84 6.65 -9.92
C GLN A 253 -18.49 6.40 -10.58
N PRO A 254 -17.63 7.44 -10.75
CA PRO A 254 -16.28 7.26 -11.28
C PRO A 254 -15.51 6.20 -10.51
N GLU A 255 -14.70 5.43 -11.23
CA GLU A 255 -13.79 4.47 -10.65
C GLU A 255 -12.55 5.16 -10.10
N ASN A 256 -11.98 4.64 -9.04
CA ASN A 256 -10.68 5.11 -8.58
C ASN A 256 -9.59 4.39 -9.38
N GLN A 257 -8.78 5.15 -10.09
CA GLN A 257 -7.65 4.64 -10.85
C GLN A 257 -6.37 4.71 -10.00
N THR A 258 -5.54 3.68 -10.10
CA THR A 258 -4.20 3.69 -9.52
C THR A 258 -3.34 4.73 -10.26
N LEU A 259 -2.88 5.74 -9.53
CA LEU A 259 -1.97 6.78 -10.06
C LEU A 259 -0.51 6.34 -9.91
N ALA A 260 -0.18 5.73 -8.78
CA ALA A 260 1.13 5.18 -8.51
C ALA A 260 1.02 4.04 -7.48
N SER A 261 1.85 3.02 -7.61
CA SER A 261 1.90 1.91 -6.66
C SER A 261 3.32 1.38 -6.51
N VAL A 262 3.64 0.82 -5.34
CA VAL A 262 4.89 0.11 -5.09
C VAL A 262 4.66 -0.92 -3.99
N THR A 263 5.20 -2.13 -4.13
CA THR A 263 5.21 -3.10 -3.04
C THR A 263 6.29 -2.76 -2.03
N PHE A 264 6.09 -3.13 -0.75
CA PHE A 264 7.13 -2.95 0.27
C PHE A 264 8.41 -3.69 -0.11
N GLN A 265 8.29 -4.89 -0.70
CA GLN A 265 9.42 -5.66 -1.17
C GLN A 265 10.27 -4.85 -2.16
N ASN A 266 9.67 -4.30 -3.19
CA ASN A 266 10.38 -3.53 -4.20
C ASN A 266 10.87 -2.19 -3.68
N TYR A 267 10.13 -1.55 -2.75
CA TYR A 267 10.56 -0.32 -2.10
C TYR A 267 11.86 -0.53 -1.29
N PHE A 268 11.88 -1.51 -0.39
CA PHE A 268 13.07 -1.75 0.45
C PHE A 268 14.26 -2.33 -0.31
N ARG A 269 14.04 -3.02 -1.42
CA ARG A 269 15.11 -3.48 -2.33
C ARG A 269 15.82 -2.33 -3.08
N MET A 270 15.29 -1.11 -3.06
CA MET A 270 15.98 0.08 -3.63
C MET A 270 17.11 0.60 -2.74
N TYR A 271 17.15 0.24 -1.46
CA TYR A 271 18.25 0.64 -0.60
C TYR A 271 19.51 -0.18 -0.89
N PRO A 272 20.65 0.48 -1.21
CA PRO A 272 21.93 -0.22 -1.42
C PRO A 272 22.38 -1.01 -0.20
N LYS A 273 22.04 -0.51 1.00
CA LYS A 273 22.28 -1.17 2.28
C LYS A 273 20.96 -1.25 3.05
N LEU A 274 20.52 -2.47 3.34
CA LEU A 274 19.34 -2.73 4.15
C LEU A 274 19.72 -3.59 5.35
N SER A 275 19.17 -3.27 6.50
CA SER A 275 19.25 -4.12 7.69
C SER A 275 17.93 -4.06 8.46
N GLY A 276 17.75 -4.98 9.38
CA GLY A 276 16.54 -5.04 10.19
C GLY A 276 16.81 -5.62 11.56
N MET A 277 15.88 -5.41 12.46
CA MET A 277 15.92 -5.96 13.81
C MET A 277 14.53 -6.35 14.26
N THR A 278 14.42 -7.49 14.94
CA THR A 278 13.19 -7.98 15.55
C THR A 278 13.52 -8.99 16.65
N GLY A 279 12.52 -9.38 17.42
CA GLY A 279 12.63 -10.47 18.40
C GLY A 279 12.36 -11.87 17.85
N THR A 280 11.94 -11.99 16.59
CA THR A 280 11.35 -13.21 16.01
C THR A 280 11.59 -13.36 14.50
N ALA A 281 12.83 -13.30 14.04
CA ALA A 281 13.17 -13.42 12.62
C ALA A 281 13.49 -14.84 12.16
N LEU A 282 14.02 -15.68 13.04
CA LEU A 282 14.61 -16.98 12.68
C LEU A 282 13.62 -17.91 11.96
N THR A 283 12.34 -17.84 12.30
CA THR A 283 11.29 -18.65 11.65
C THR A 283 11.08 -18.31 10.18
N GLU A 284 11.42 -17.08 9.77
CA GLU A 284 11.23 -16.54 8.43
C GLU A 284 12.57 -16.26 7.71
N GLU A 285 13.69 -16.86 8.18
CA GLU A 285 15.02 -16.66 7.60
C GLU A 285 15.07 -16.94 6.09
N GLY A 286 14.37 -18.00 5.65
CA GLY A 286 14.29 -18.35 4.23
C GLY A 286 13.68 -17.22 3.38
N GLU A 287 12.62 -16.56 3.86
CA GLU A 287 11.98 -15.47 3.17
C GLU A 287 12.84 -14.19 3.17
N PHE A 288 13.46 -13.85 4.30
CA PHE A 288 14.40 -12.72 4.37
C PHE A 288 15.58 -12.89 3.43
N SER A 289 16.14 -14.11 3.33
CA SER A 289 17.25 -14.40 2.43
C SER A 289 16.82 -14.36 0.96
N GLU A 290 15.69 -14.98 0.60
CA GLU A 290 15.26 -15.09 -0.79
C GLU A 290 14.77 -13.77 -1.39
N ILE A 291 13.99 -12.98 -0.61
CA ILE A 291 13.39 -11.75 -1.12
C ILE A 291 14.30 -10.54 -0.94
N TYR A 292 14.93 -10.39 0.22
CA TYR A 292 15.65 -9.17 0.61
C TYR A 292 17.16 -9.34 0.69
N ASN A 293 17.68 -10.57 0.46
CA ASN A 293 19.08 -10.92 0.63
C ASN A 293 19.61 -10.59 2.04
N LEU A 294 18.76 -10.79 3.06
CA LEU A 294 19.08 -10.57 4.47
C LEU A 294 19.31 -11.90 5.18
N HIS A 295 20.43 -12.02 5.88
CA HIS A 295 20.72 -13.17 6.74
C HIS A 295 20.33 -12.87 8.17
N VAL A 296 19.73 -13.85 8.84
CA VAL A 296 19.32 -13.70 10.24
C VAL A 296 20.45 -14.14 11.17
N ILE A 297 20.87 -13.24 12.05
CA ILE A 297 21.87 -13.52 13.08
C ILE A 297 21.16 -13.42 14.43
N GLU A 298 21.18 -14.51 15.20
CA GLU A 298 20.64 -14.51 16.55
C GLU A 298 21.68 -13.99 17.55
N VAL A 299 21.31 -12.95 18.29
CA VAL A 299 22.11 -12.42 19.39
C VAL A 299 21.59 -13.03 20.69
N PRO A 300 22.44 -13.73 21.48
CA PRO A 300 22.00 -14.35 22.71
C PRO A 300 21.51 -13.30 23.73
N THR A 301 20.57 -13.69 24.58
CA THR A 301 20.07 -12.84 25.66
C THR A 301 21.14 -12.59 26.72
N ASN A 302 21.16 -11.40 27.31
CA ASN A 302 22.09 -11.03 28.40
C ASN A 302 21.95 -11.97 29.62
N LEU A 303 20.70 -12.24 30.03
CA LEU A 303 20.39 -13.20 31.09
C LEU A 303 19.61 -14.38 30.53
N LYS A 304 19.74 -15.55 31.19
CA LYS A 304 18.96 -16.73 30.78
C LYS A 304 17.47 -16.46 30.94
N ILE A 305 16.69 -16.90 29.96
CA ILE A 305 15.23 -16.81 29.99
C ILE A 305 14.70 -17.66 31.17
N ALA A 306 14.05 -17.02 32.13
CA ALA A 306 13.43 -17.66 33.28
C ALA A 306 11.93 -17.97 33.09
N ARG A 307 11.37 -17.59 31.92
CA ARG A 307 9.97 -17.83 31.56
C ARG A 307 9.69 -19.33 31.43
N ILE A 308 8.52 -19.73 31.90
CA ILE A 308 8.00 -21.09 31.79
C ILE A 308 6.91 -21.11 30.71
N ASP A 309 7.18 -21.79 29.61
CA ASP A 309 6.20 -21.98 28.53
C ASP A 309 5.49 -23.33 28.74
N SER A 310 4.24 -23.30 29.17
CA SER A 310 3.43 -24.49 29.40
C SER A 310 2.94 -25.12 28.11
N ASN A 311 2.62 -26.43 28.15
CA ASN A 311 1.96 -27.09 27.03
C ASN A 311 0.59 -26.48 26.74
N ASP A 312 0.19 -26.53 25.48
CA ASP A 312 -1.14 -26.09 25.05
C ASP A 312 -2.21 -27.02 25.62
N GLU A 313 -3.36 -26.43 25.94
CA GLU A 313 -4.57 -27.15 26.36
C GLU A 313 -5.64 -27.00 25.25
N ILE A 314 -6.18 -28.14 24.79
CA ILE A 314 -7.20 -28.13 23.75
C ILE A 314 -8.55 -28.56 24.33
N TYR A 315 -9.55 -27.69 24.14
CA TYR A 315 -10.93 -27.91 24.53
C TYR A 315 -11.80 -28.26 23.34
N LYS A 316 -12.92 -28.93 23.59
CA LYS A 316 -13.83 -29.34 22.52
C LYS A 316 -14.55 -28.14 21.88
N THR A 317 -14.94 -27.17 22.67
CA THR A 317 -15.72 -26.00 22.24
C THR A 317 -15.10 -24.69 22.70
N ASN A 318 -15.44 -23.60 21.98
CA ASN A 318 -15.01 -22.26 22.34
C ASN A 318 -15.52 -21.86 23.75
N LEU A 319 -16.74 -22.31 24.15
CA LEU A 319 -17.30 -22.00 25.45
C LEU A 319 -16.49 -22.63 26.59
N GLU A 320 -16.08 -23.89 26.43
CA GLU A 320 -15.25 -24.60 27.45
C GLU A 320 -13.88 -23.95 27.58
N ARG A 321 -13.28 -23.54 26.42
CA ARG A 321 -12.02 -22.78 26.42
C ARG A 321 -12.16 -21.44 27.14
N ASP A 322 -13.21 -20.67 26.84
CA ASP A 322 -13.42 -19.35 27.43
C ASP A 322 -13.66 -19.46 28.97
N GLU A 323 -14.38 -20.49 29.43
CA GLU A 323 -14.51 -20.80 30.83
C GLU A 323 -13.16 -21.13 31.49
N ALA A 324 -12.31 -21.91 30.82
CA ALA A 324 -10.97 -22.23 31.31
C ALA A 324 -10.06 -20.97 31.36
N VAL A 325 -10.13 -20.10 30.37
CA VAL A 325 -9.41 -18.80 30.34
C VAL A 325 -9.84 -17.97 31.56
N ILE A 326 -11.16 -17.86 31.85
CA ILE A 326 -11.66 -17.07 32.95
C ILE A 326 -11.20 -17.66 34.27
N ASN A 327 -11.26 -18.98 34.46
CA ASN A 327 -10.81 -19.64 35.68
C ASN A 327 -9.32 -19.41 35.95
N LEU A 328 -8.48 -19.44 34.90
CA LEU A 328 -7.05 -19.15 34.99
C LEU A 328 -6.80 -17.68 35.36
N ILE A 329 -7.57 -16.74 34.79
CA ILE A 329 -7.52 -15.33 35.18
C ILE A 329 -7.88 -15.11 36.63
N GLU A 330 -8.94 -15.78 37.14
CA GLU A 330 -9.33 -15.71 38.55
C GLU A 330 -8.25 -16.24 39.49
N GLU A 331 -7.57 -17.32 39.10
CA GLU A 331 -6.45 -17.89 39.88
C GLU A 331 -5.27 -16.91 39.92
N CYS A 332 -4.87 -16.36 38.79
CA CYS A 332 -3.80 -15.36 38.70
C CYS A 332 -4.14 -14.10 39.54
N LYS A 333 -5.38 -13.61 39.47
CA LYS A 333 -5.83 -12.44 40.23
C LYS A 333 -5.78 -12.69 41.75
N LYS A 334 -6.16 -13.90 42.22
CA LYS A 334 -6.03 -14.29 43.64
C LYS A 334 -4.57 -14.26 44.10
N ASN A 335 -3.63 -14.57 43.22
CA ASN A 335 -2.20 -14.58 43.50
C ASN A 335 -1.53 -13.21 43.27
N ASN A 336 -2.28 -12.16 42.99
CA ASN A 336 -1.77 -10.85 42.56
C ASN A 336 -0.83 -10.90 41.36
N GLN A 337 -0.97 -11.91 40.49
CA GLN A 337 -0.17 -12.04 39.28
C GLN A 337 -0.81 -11.21 38.12
N PRO A 338 -0.08 -10.33 37.45
CA PRO A 338 -0.60 -9.61 36.29
C PRO A 338 -0.81 -10.57 35.11
N VAL A 339 -1.89 -10.35 34.33
CA VAL A 339 -2.29 -11.24 33.24
C VAL A 339 -2.43 -10.44 31.93
N LEU A 340 -1.84 -10.95 30.87
CA LEU A 340 -2.07 -10.50 29.51
C LEU A 340 -2.74 -11.60 28.69
N VAL A 341 -3.95 -11.34 28.19
CA VAL A 341 -4.69 -12.29 27.35
C VAL A 341 -4.59 -11.85 25.89
N GLY A 342 -3.96 -12.68 25.06
CA GLY A 342 -3.84 -12.47 23.62
C GLY A 342 -5.02 -13.09 22.87
N THR A 343 -5.68 -12.31 22.02
CA THR A 343 -6.77 -12.75 21.13
C THR A 343 -6.43 -12.45 19.67
N VAL A 344 -6.93 -13.25 18.73
CA VAL A 344 -6.62 -13.09 17.30
C VAL A 344 -7.46 -12.01 16.61
N SER A 345 -8.60 -11.61 17.18
CA SER A 345 -9.49 -10.61 16.58
C SER A 345 -10.11 -9.67 17.62
N ILE A 346 -10.55 -8.50 17.12
CA ILE A 346 -11.29 -7.52 17.93
C ILE A 346 -12.57 -8.14 18.49
N GLU A 347 -13.31 -8.89 17.66
CA GLU A 347 -14.56 -9.53 18.03
C GLU A 347 -14.38 -10.50 19.22
N LYS A 348 -13.36 -11.36 19.16
CA LYS A 348 -13.03 -12.30 20.23
C LYS A 348 -12.61 -11.59 21.52
N SER A 349 -11.90 -10.46 21.40
CA SER A 349 -11.56 -9.62 22.55
C SER A 349 -12.80 -9.02 23.23
N GLU A 350 -13.79 -8.59 22.43
CA GLU A 350 -15.04 -8.04 22.95
C GLU A 350 -15.93 -9.13 23.59
N ILE A 351 -15.98 -10.34 23.03
CA ILE A 351 -16.72 -11.48 23.61
C ILE A 351 -16.12 -11.82 24.99
N LEU A 352 -14.80 -11.99 25.07
CA LEU A 352 -14.13 -12.28 26.34
C LEU A 352 -14.33 -11.15 27.37
N SER A 353 -14.27 -9.89 26.93
CA SER A 353 -14.56 -8.74 27.81
C SER A 353 -15.96 -8.78 28.38
N LYS A 354 -16.98 -9.15 27.60
CA LYS A 354 -18.37 -9.31 28.11
C LYS A 354 -18.47 -10.42 29.15
N LEU A 355 -17.77 -11.53 28.92
CA LEU A 355 -17.76 -12.67 29.88
C LEU A 355 -17.07 -12.29 31.18
N LEU A 356 -15.95 -11.57 31.16
CA LEU A 356 -15.25 -11.08 32.34
C LEU A 356 -16.08 -10.06 33.11
N LYS A 357 -16.79 -9.16 32.43
CA LYS A 357 -17.75 -8.23 33.08
C LYS A 357 -18.87 -8.95 33.75
N ALA A 358 -19.42 -10.00 33.15
CA ALA A 358 -20.47 -10.82 33.78
C ALA A 358 -19.99 -11.52 35.08
N LYS A 359 -18.69 -11.77 35.19
CA LYS A 359 -18.02 -12.32 36.38
C LYS A 359 -17.51 -11.27 37.38
N ASN A 360 -17.74 -9.96 37.10
CA ASN A 360 -17.22 -8.83 37.89
C ASN A 360 -15.68 -8.82 37.99
N ILE A 361 -14.98 -9.18 36.92
CA ILE A 361 -13.52 -9.11 36.85
C ILE A 361 -13.15 -7.81 36.13
N ASP A 362 -12.52 -6.89 36.88
CA ASP A 362 -11.99 -5.65 36.30
C ASP A 362 -10.87 -5.96 35.30
N HIS A 363 -10.93 -5.39 34.10
CA HIS A 363 -9.97 -5.59 33.06
C HIS A 363 -9.95 -4.41 32.09
N GLU A 364 -8.82 -4.24 31.39
CA GLU A 364 -8.64 -3.29 30.30
C GLU A 364 -8.60 -4.03 28.96
N VAL A 365 -9.14 -3.39 27.89
CA VAL A 365 -9.16 -3.95 26.54
C VAL A 365 -8.33 -3.08 25.62
N LEU A 366 -7.35 -3.68 24.99
CA LEU A 366 -6.44 -3.08 24.05
C LEU A 366 -6.69 -3.63 22.65
N ASN A 367 -7.33 -2.85 21.79
CA ASN A 367 -7.59 -3.20 20.40
C ASN A 367 -7.51 -1.95 19.51
N ALA A 368 -7.58 -2.14 18.18
CA ALA A 368 -7.44 -1.08 17.19
C ALA A 368 -8.45 0.10 17.32
N LYS A 369 -9.46 0.00 18.17
CA LYS A 369 -10.42 1.09 18.44
C LYS A 369 -9.87 2.14 19.41
N PHE A 370 -8.79 1.84 20.15
CA PHE A 370 -8.27 2.65 21.25
C PHE A 370 -6.78 2.99 21.08
N HIS A 371 -6.33 3.29 19.87
CA HIS A 371 -4.91 3.56 19.58
C HIS A 371 -4.29 4.67 20.44
N GLU A 372 -5.02 5.76 20.69
CA GLU A 372 -4.52 6.87 21.52
C GLU A 372 -4.29 6.49 22.99
N GLN A 373 -5.00 5.47 23.47
CA GLN A 373 -4.89 4.98 24.87
C GLN A 373 -3.96 3.78 24.99
N GLU A 374 -3.45 3.26 23.89
CA GLU A 374 -2.65 2.05 23.85
C GLU A 374 -1.45 2.09 24.79
N ALA A 375 -0.62 3.12 24.67
CA ALA A 375 0.54 3.28 25.52
C ALA A 375 0.16 3.38 27.02
N GLN A 376 -0.96 4.04 27.33
CA GLN A 376 -1.45 4.17 28.71
C GLN A 376 -1.85 2.81 29.29
N ILE A 377 -2.68 2.04 28.55
CA ILE A 377 -3.15 0.71 29.00
C ILE A 377 -1.95 -0.22 29.24
N ILE A 378 -0.99 -0.24 28.30
CA ILE A 378 0.22 -1.06 28.45
C ILE A 378 1.06 -0.62 29.65
N GLY A 379 1.14 0.69 29.92
CA GLY A 379 1.86 1.22 31.06
C GLY A 379 1.35 0.72 32.42
N TYR A 380 0.10 0.27 32.49
CA TYR A 380 -0.52 -0.31 33.71
C TYR A 380 -0.62 -1.85 33.68
N ALA A 381 -0.37 -2.50 32.53
CA ALA A 381 -0.55 -3.96 32.37
C ALA A 381 0.37 -4.82 33.25
N GLY A 382 1.49 -4.26 33.73
CA GLY A 382 2.41 -4.97 34.64
C GLY A 382 2.14 -4.78 36.14
N ILE A 383 1.07 -4.11 36.52
CA ILE A 383 0.69 -3.90 37.92
C ILE A 383 0.13 -5.21 38.50
N PRO A 384 0.44 -5.58 39.78
CA PRO A 384 -0.09 -6.78 40.40
C PRO A 384 -1.61 -6.90 40.31
N GLY A 385 -2.10 -8.05 39.86
CA GLY A 385 -3.52 -8.34 39.71
C GLY A 385 -4.24 -7.64 38.56
N SER A 386 -3.53 -6.88 37.69
CA SER A 386 -4.09 -6.31 36.46
C SER A 386 -4.43 -7.41 35.44
N VAL A 387 -5.53 -7.20 34.71
CA VAL A 387 -5.96 -8.07 33.63
C VAL A 387 -6.09 -7.22 32.37
N THR A 388 -5.31 -7.54 31.35
CA THR A 388 -5.33 -6.83 30.06
C THR A 388 -5.64 -7.81 28.95
N ILE A 389 -6.68 -7.52 28.14
CA ILE A 389 -6.98 -8.26 26.92
C ILE A 389 -6.40 -7.47 25.75
N ALA A 390 -5.55 -8.09 24.94
CA ALA A 390 -4.94 -7.44 23.79
C ALA A 390 -5.13 -8.27 22.52
N THR A 391 -5.41 -7.60 21.38
CA THR A 391 -5.25 -8.23 20.08
C THR A 391 -3.77 -8.34 19.74
N ASN A 392 -3.40 -9.27 18.84
CA ASN A 392 -2.00 -9.63 18.57
C ASN A 392 -1.08 -8.44 18.22
N MET A 393 -1.59 -7.46 17.46
CA MET A 393 -0.82 -6.29 17.03
C MET A 393 -0.79 -5.16 18.06
N ALA A 394 -1.73 -5.16 19.01
CA ALA A 394 -1.83 -4.10 19.99
C ALA A 394 -0.66 -4.12 20.99
N GLY A 395 -0.10 -2.95 21.25
CA GLY A 395 1.03 -2.79 22.18
C GLY A 395 2.39 -3.19 21.62
N ARG A 396 2.53 -3.41 20.31
CA ARG A 396 3.81 -3.74 19.69
C ARG A 396 4.79 -2.55 19.79
N GLY A 397 6.07 -2.85 20.04
CA GLY A 397 7.09 -1.81 20.27
C GLY A 397 7.03 -1.11 21.62
N THR A 398 6.03 -1.42 22.46
CA THR A 398 5.92 -0.88 23.83
C THR A 398 6.18 -1.98 24.86
N ASP A 399 7.00 -1.64 25.87
CA ASP A 399 7.40 -2.58 26.91
C ASP A 399 6.41 -2.65 28.06
N ILE A 400 6.06 -3.87 28.52
CA ILE A 400 5.28 -4.10 29.73
C ILE A 400 6.25 -4.23 30.90
N GLN A 401 6.34 -3.17 31.72
CA GLN A 401 7.20 -3.12 32.90
C GLN A 401 6.41 -3.61 34.11
N LEU A 402 6.99 -4.56 34.85
CA LEU A 402 6.40 -5.03 36.11
C LEU A 402 6.36 -3.89 37.14
N GLY A 403 5.22 -3.69 37.78
CA GLY A 403 4.97 -2.57 38.70
C GLY A 403 4.41 -1.33 38.02
N GLY A 404 4.45 -1.27 36.66
CA GLY A 404 3.97 -0.17 35.83
C GLY A 404 5.10 0.67 35.25
N ASN A 405 4.83 1.39 34.16
CA ASN A 405 5.78 2.25 33.48
C ASN A 405 5.87 3.63 34.16
N LEU A 406 7.08 4.03 34.57
CA LEU A 406 7.30 5.28 35.30
C LEU A 406 6.86 6.52 34.49
N GLU A 407 7.28 6.62 33.23
CA GLU A 407 6.99 7.80 32.39
C GLU A 407 5.50 8.00 32.16
N ILE A 408 4.80 6.90 31.89
CA ILE A 408 3.35 6.91 31.62
C ILE A 408 2.57 7.22 32.90
N ARG A 409 2.97 6.62 34.02
CA ARG A 409 2.36 6.89 35.32
C ARG A 409 2.63 8.31 35.78
N GLN A 410 3.85 8.82 35.59
CA GLN A 410 4.22 10.21 35.91
C GLN A 410 3.38 11.20 35.11
N ALA A 411 3.22 10.99 33.80
CA ALA A 411 2.42 11.87 32.94
C ALA A 411 0.93 11.89 33.34
N LYS A 412 0.37 10.80 33.86
CA LYS A 412 -1.04 10.68 34.27
C LYS A 412 -1.29 11.11 35.71
N GLU A 413 -0.41 10.74 36.63
CA GLU A 413 -0.63 10.87 38.07
C GLU A 413 -0.04 12.18 38.65
N ILE A 414 0.93 12.82 37.94
CA ILE A 414 1.58 14.05 38.40
C ILE A 414 1.32 15.16 37.39
N LYS A 415 0.64 16.24 37.80
CA LYS A 415 0.44 17.43 36.95
C LYS A 415 1.77 18.14 36.71
N VAL A 416 1.92 18.73 35.52
CA VAL A 416 3.17 19.40 35.07
C VAL A 416 3.65 20.47 36.05
N ASP A 417 2.75 21.13 36.77
CA ASP A 417 3.07 22.17 37.78
C ASP A 417 3.52 21.59 39.13
N ASP A 418 3.44 20.28 39.34
CA ASP A 418 3.64 19.59 40.63
C ASP A 418 4.81 18.57 40.59
N LEU A 419 5.79 18.76 39.71
CA LEU A 419 7.00 17.94 39.58
C LEU A 419 7.94 18.05 40.83
N ASN A 420 7.35 18.05 42.02
CA ASN A 420 8.10 18.02 43.26
C ASN A 420 8.89 16.70 43.34
N SER A 421 10.17 16.76 43.60
CA SER A 421 11.07 15.59 43.68
C SER A 421 10.57 14.51 44.66
N GLU A 422 9.76 14.88 45.63
CA GLU A 422 9.21 13.99 46.63
C GLU A 422 8.04 13.13 46.08
N LYS A 423 7.16 13.71 45.24
CA LYS A 423 6.07 12.93 44.60
C LYS A 423 6.63 11.92 43.61
N VAL A 424 7.65 12.32 42.83
CA VAL A 424 8.34 11.41 41.90
C VAL A 424 9.03 10.27 42.66
N LYS A 425 9.70 10.55 43.75
CA LYS A 425 10.30 9.52 44.63
C LYS A 425 9.28 8.55 45.18
N ASN A 426 8.14 9.05 45.65
CA ASN A 426 7.06 8.20 46.16
C ASN A 426 6.49 7.31 45.02
N LEU A 427 6.36 7.81 43.82
CA LEU A 427 5.92 7.03 42.65
C LEU A 427 6.92 5.93 42.31
N ILE A 428 8.22 6.23 42.34
CA ILE A 428 9.30 5.25 42.06
C ILE A 428 9.22 4.13 43.13
N ASN A 429 9.09 4.49 44.43
CA ASN A 429 8.99 3.51 45.51
C ASN A 429 7.73 2.62 45.33
N ASP A 430 6.57 3.20 44.99
CA ASP A 430 5.35 2.44 44.69
C ASP A 430 5.54 1.47 43.52
N ILE A 431 6.21 1.88 42.46
CA ILE A 431 6.53 1.01 41.34
C ILE A 431 7.44 -0.14 41.78
N GLU A 432 8.48 0.12 42.57
CA GLU A 432 9.39 -0.91 43.06
C GLU A 432 8.67 -1.91 44.01
N GLU A 433 7.81 -1.44 44.89
CA GLU A 433 7.02 -2.31 45.73
C GLU A 433 6.11 -3.20 44.90
N LYS A 434 5.37 -2.62 43.94
CA LYS A 434 4.49 -3.35 43.04
C LYS A 434 5.27 -4.32 42.16
N LYS A 435 6.44 -3.94 41.66
CA LYS A 435 7.34 -4.84 40.94
C LYS A 435 7.72 -6.04 41.75
N ASN A 436 8.13 -5.84 43.02
CA ASN A 436 8.49 -6.92 43.93
C ASN A 436 7.32 -7.87 44.20
N VAL A 437 6.10 -7.34 44.31
CA VAL A 437 4.89 -8.16 44.45
C VAL A 437 4.64 -9.01 43.22
N ALA A 438 4.72 -8.40 42.01
CA ALA A 438 4.54 -9.10 40.74
C ALA A 438 5.60 -10.19 40.54
N LEU A 439 6.87 -9.92 40.89
CA LEU A 439 7.98 -10.89 40.76
C LEU A 439 7.75 -12.09 41.70
N LYS A 440 7.30 -11.85 42.95
CA LYS A 440 6.98 -12.92 43.89
C LYS A 440 5.76 -13.75 43.47
N ALA A 441 4.83 -13.14 42.73
CA ALA A 441 3.67 -13.81 42.14
C ALA A 441 4.01 -14.65 40.89
N GLY A 442 5.26 -14.61 40.40
CA GLY A 442 5.71 -15.35 39.22
C GLY A 442 5.82 -14.52 37.95
N GLY A 443 5.79 -13.18 38.06
CA GLY A 443 5.87 -12.27 36.92
C GLY A 443 4.59 -12.19 36.09
N LEU A 444 4.66 -11.66 34.89
CA LEU A 444 3.50 -11.53 33.99
C LEU A 444 3.09 -12.92 33.45
N TYR A 445 1.81 -13.24 33.53
CA TYR A 445 1.23 -14.43 32.91
C TYR A 445 0.63 -14.08 31.53
N VAL A 446 1.08 -14.72 30.47
CA VAL A 446 0.56 -14.56 29.13
C VAL A 446 -0.35 -15.74 28.78
N ILE A 447 -1.60 -15.45 28.43
CA ILE A 447 -2.59 -16.43 28.00
C ILE A 447 -2.91 -16.18 26.53
N GLY A 448 -2.66 -17.17 25.65
CA GLY A 448 -3.15 -17.16 24.28
C GLY A 448 -4.49 -17.88 24.19
N THR A 449 -5.51 -17.27 23.63
CA THR A 449 -6.83 -17.91 23.45
C THR A 449 -6.90 -18.78 22.20
N GLU A 450 -5.97 -18.57 21.27
CA GLU A 450 -5.84 -19.31 20.01
C GLU A 450 -4.39 -19.27 19.53
N ARG A 451 -4.05 -20.17 18.60
CA ARG A 451 -2.81 -20.06 17.85
C ARG A 451 -3.03 -19.17 16.62
N HIS A 452 -2.06 -18.33 16.34
CA HIS A 452 -2.06 -17.49 15.14
C HIS A 452 -1.66 -18.28 13.90
N GLU A 453 -1.83 -17.71 12.74
CA GLU A 453 -1.41 -18.29 11.45
C GLU A 453 0.11 -18.52 11.37
N SER A 454 0.90 -17.74 12.11
CA SER A 454 2.37 -17.87 12.17
C SER A 454 2.85 -18.09 13.59
N ARG A 455 3.81 -19.02 13.75
CA ARG A 455 4.51 -19.29 15.01
C ARG A 455 5.24 -18.05 15.54
N ARG A 456 5.67 -17.20 14.65
CA ARG A 456 6.34 -15.93 14.94
C ARG A 456 5.46 -15.03 15.80
N ILE A 457 4.17 -14.88 15.45
CA ILE A 457 3.21 -14.07 16.21
C ILE A 457 2.99 -14.65 17.62
N ASP A 458 2.89 -15.99 17.74
CA ASP A 458 2.80 -16.65 19.03
C ASP A 458 4.06 -16.39 19.87
N ASN A 459 5.24 -16.42 19.28
CA ASN A 459 6.50 -16.13 19.95
C ASN A 459 6.61 -14.65 20.37
N GLN A 460 6.06 -13.71 19.58
CA GLN A 460 5.95 -12.31 19.96
C GLN A 460 5.03 -12.13 21.19
N LEU A 461 3.91 -12.84 21.22
CA LEU A 461 3.01 -12.83 22.38
C LEU A 461 3.70 -13.39 23.62
N ARG A 462 4.35 -14.56 23.52
CA ARG A 462 5.16 -15.14 24.60
C ARG A 462 6.29 -14.20 25.04
N GLY A 463 6.90 -13.48 24.10
CA GLY A 463 7.98 -12.51 24.34
C GLY A 463 7.56 -11.26 25.13
N ARG A 464 6.26 -11.11 25.44
CA ARG A 464 5.79 -10.03 26.31
C ARG A 464 6.14 -10.26 27.78
N THR A 465 6.48 -11.47 28.17
CA THR A 465 6.86 -11.86 29.54
C THR A 465 8.24 -12.52 29.60
N GLY A 466 8.83 -12.58 30.78
CA GLY A 466 10.13 -13.22 31.01
C GLY A 466 11.29 -12.44 30.39
N ARG A 467 11.30 -11.12 30.48
CA ARG A 467 12.32 -10.23 29.93
C ARG A 467 13.44 -10.01 30.93
N GLN A 468 14.68 -9.85 30.43
CA GLN A 468 15.86 -9.56 31.25
C GLN A 468 16.01 -10.51 32.47
N GLY A 469 15.69 -11.81 32.30
CA GLY A 469 15.76 -12.79 33.37
C GLY A 469 14.64 -12.75 34.38
N ASP A 470 13.64 -11.89 34.23
CA ASP A 470 12.46 -11.89 35.10
C ASP A 470 11.67 -13.20 34.95
N PRO A 471 11.03 -13.71 36.04
CA PRO A 471 10.11 -14.82 35.93
C PRO A 471 8.89 -14.44 35.08
N GLY A 472 8.25 -15.44 34.51
CA GLY A 472 7.05 -15.26 33.72
C GLY A 472 6.49 -16.59 33.26
N SER A 473 5.23 -16.60 32.83
CA SER A 473 4.59 -17.82 32.36
C SER A 473 3.82 -17.55 31.08
N SER A 474 3.76 -18.55 30.20
CA SER A 474 2.87 -18.50 29.04
C SER A 474 2.12 -19.81 28.86
N LYS A 475 0.86 -19.72 28.41
CA LYS A 475 0.01 -20.87 28.13
C LYS A 475 -0.98 -20.53 27.01
N PHE A 476 -1.19 -21.48 26.11
CA PHE A 476 -2.21 -21.38 25.08
C PHE A 476 -3.37 -22.32 25.42
N LEU A 477 -4.58 -21.77 25.41
CA LEU A 477 -5.82 -22.51 25.57
C LEU A 477 -6.56 -22.46 24.22
N LEU A 478 -6.73 -23.61 23.59
CA LEU A 478 -7.19 -23.74 22.21
C LEU A 478 -8.56 -24.42 22.16
N SER A 479 -9.28 -24.27 21.07
CA SER A 479 -10.52 -25.00 20.77
C SER A 479 -10.38 -25.77 19.46
N LEU A 480 -11.07 -26.92 19.35
CA LEU A 480 -11.22 -27.62 18.07
C LEU A 480 -12.00 -26.80 17.04
N GLN A 481 -12.74 -25.80 17.51
CA GLN A 481 -13.52 -24.90 16.66
C GLN A 481 -12.71 -23.70 16.16
N ASP A 482 -11.44 -23.55 16.58
CA ASP A 482 -10.58 -22.49 16.10
C ASP A 482 -10.26 -22.67 14.59
N ASP A 483 -10.15 -21.56 13.86
CA ASP A 483 -10.00 -21.58 12.40
C ASP A 483 -8.78 -22.39 11.94
N LEU A 484 -7.64 -22.26 12.63
CA LEU A 484 -6.45 -23.05 12.34
C LEU A 484 -6.71 -24.56 12.45
N MET A 485 -7.45 -24.97 13.49
CA MET A 485 -7.79 -26.37 13.75
C MET A 485 -8.80 -26.89 12.74
N ARG A 486 -9.76 -26.06 12.34
CA ARG A 486 -10.82 -26.40 11.38
C ARG A 486 -10.28 -26.56 9.95
N ILE A 487 -9.41 -25.64 9.50
CA ILE A 487 -8.92 -25.59 8.10
C ILE A 487 -7.76 -26.57 7.89
N PHE A 488 -6.85 -26.67 8.84
CA PHE A 488 -5.61 -27.45 8.71
C PHE A 488 -5.51 -28.66 9.65
N GLY A 489 -6.47 -28.82 10.57
CA GLY A 489 -6.65 -30.02 11.37
C GLY A 489 -7.05 -31.17 10.45
N SER A 490 -6.32 -32.30 10.51
CA SER A 490 -6.69 -33.45 9.71
C SER A 490 -7.99 -34.06 10.28
N ASP A 491 -8.91 -34.52 9.43
CA ASP A 491 -10.09 -35.32 9.78
C ASP A 491 -9.74 -36.50 10.71
N ARG A 492 -8.47 -36.94 10.67
CA ARG A 492 -7.89 -37.95 11.58
C ARG A 492 -7.80 -37.46 13.03
N LEU A 493 -7.56 -36.16 13.25
CA LEU A 493 -7.46 -35.56 14.58
C LEU A 493 -8.85 -35.53 15.23
N GLU A 494 -9.87 -35.13 14.46
CA GLU A 494 -11.28 -35.11 14.89
C GLU A 494 -11.80 -36.50 15.18
N THR A 495 -11.48 -37.47 14.33
CA THR A 495 -11.85 -38.91 14.51
C THR A 495 -11.12 -39.56 15.69
N MET A 496 -9.85 -39.20 15.96
CA MET A 496 -9.08 -39.68 17.11
C MET A 496 -9.60 -39.08 18.41
N LEU A 497 -9.88 -37.80 18.44
CA LEU A 497 -10.37 -37.07 19.61
C LEU A 497 -11.81 -37.48 19.97
N GLY A 498 -12.65 -37.79 18.96
CA GLY A 498 -13.97 -38.40 19.15
C GLY A 498 -13.94 -39.77 19.79
N LYS A 499 -12.83 -40.52 19.63
CA LYS A 499 -12.64 -41.86 20.27
C LYS A 499 -12.10 -41.79 21.71
N LEU A 500 -11.52 -40.65 22.14
CA LEU A 500 -10.93 -40.47 23.45
C LEU A 500 -11.96 -40.25 24.58
N GLY A 501 -13.25 -40.13 24.25
CA GLY A 501 -14.35 -40.12 25.26
C GLY A 501 -14.25 -38.97 26.27
N LEU A 502 -13.83 -37.76 25.81
CA LEU A 502 -13.66 -36.59 26.68
C LEU A 502 -14.95 -36.21 27.40
N GLU A 503 -14.88 -36.06 28.68
CA GLU A 503 -15.94 -35.47 29.48
C GLU A 503 -16.04 -33.95 29.21
N LYS A 504 -17.19 -33.36 29.50
CA LYS A 504 -17.41 -31.94 29.26
C LYS A 504 -16.50 -31.10 30.18
N GLY A 505 -15.69 -30.21 29.60
CA GLY A 505 -14.75 -29.35 30.31
C GLY A 505 -13.36 -29.97 30.57
N GLU A 506 -13.10 -31.18 30.07
CA GLU A 506 -11.77 -31.80 30.17
C GLU A 506 -10.86 -31.34 29.03
N ALA A 507 -9.64 -30.87 29.39
CA ALA A 507 -8.64 -30.43 28.44
C ALA A 507 -7.73 -31.58 28.00
N ILE A 508 -7.38 -31.59 26.72
CA ILE A 508 -6.35 -32.49 26.22
C ILE A 508 -5.02 -31.81 26.35
N VAL A 509 -4.10 -32.42 27.11
CA VAL A 509 -2.73 -31.93 27.30
C VAL A 509 -1.76 -33.03 26.88
N HIS A 510 -1.17 -32.88 25.70
CA HIS A 510 -0.19 -33.87 25.26
C HIS A 510 0.86 -33.22 24.31
N PRO A 511 2.16 -33.47 24.47
CA PRO A 511 3.24 -32.88 23.63
C PRO A 511 3.10 -33.18 22.14
N TRP A 512 2.45 -34.29 21.77
CA TRP A 512 2.20 -34.64 20.38
C TRP A 512 1.24 -33.65 19.69
N ILE A 513 0.31 -33.08 20.44
CA ILE A 513 -0.67 -32.11 19.92
C ILE A 513 0.05 -30.80 19.58
N ASN A 514 0.97 -30.33 20.43
CA ASN A 514 1.77 -29.14 20.14
C ASN A 514 2.51 -29.29 18.81
N LYS A 515 3.10 -30.47 18.56
CA LYS A 515 3.77 -30.75 17.27
C LYS A 515 2.80 -30.79 16.09
N ALA A 516 1.58 -31.26 16.29
CA ALA A 516 0.56 -31.27 15.23
C ALA A 516 0.12 -29.86 14.84
N VAL A 517 -0.14 -29.00 15.85
CA VAL A 517 -0.48 -27.58 15.66
C VAL A 517 0.68 -26.84 15.00
N GLU A 518 1.91 -27.03 15.47
CA GLU A 518 3.11 -26.43 14.90
C GLU A 518 3.30 -26.82 13.41
N LYS A 519 3.02 -28.09 13.07
CA LYS A 519 3.06 -28.53 11.67
C LYS A 519 1.95 -27.91 10.82
N ALA A 520 0.77 -27.68 11.41
CA ALA A 520 -0.32 -26.99 10.75
C ALA A 520 0.07 -25.53 10.46
N GLN A 521 0.59 -24.80 11.45
CA GLN A 521 1.11 -23.44 11.28
C GLN A 521 2.18 -23.38 10.19
N GLY A 522 3.15 -24.31 10.18
CA GLY A 522 4.19 -24.35 9.14
C GLY A 522 3.65 -24.52 7.72
N LYS A 523 2.49 -25.21 7.54
CA LYS A 523 1.84 -25.30 6.22
C LYS A 523 1.19 -23.95 5.85
N VAL A 524 0.58 -23.26 6.80
CA VAL A 524 -0.01 -21.93 6.56
C VAL A 524 1.08 -20.92 6.22
N GLU A 525 2.17 -20.92 6.99
CA GLU A 525 3.34 -20.07 6.74
C GLU A 525 3.88 -20.29 5.32
N ALA A 526 4.10 -21.54 4.92
CA ALA A 526 4.57 -21.88 3.57
C ALA A 526 3.57 -21.44 2.47
N HIS A 527 2.27 -21.61 2.69
CA HIS A 527 1.24 -21.17 1.74
C HIS A 527 1.22 -19.64 1.61
N ASN A 528 1.27 -18.92 2.73
CA ASN A 528 1.30 -17.46 2.73
C ASN A 528 2.60 -16.93 2.08
N PHE A 529 3.73 -17.58 2.30
CA PHE A 529 4.98 -17.25 1.64
C PHE A 529 4.88 -17.42 0.11
N GLU A 530 4.31 -18.54 -0.36
CA GLU A 530 4.13 -18.76 -1.81
C GLU A 530 3.22 -17.69 -2.43
N ILE A 531 2.14 -17.29 -1.75
CA ILE A 531 1.27 -16.18 -2.22
C ILE A 531 2.08 -14.88 -2.35
N ARG A 532 2.86 -14.50 -1.31
CA ARG A 532 3.69 -13.28 -1.37
C ARG A 532 4.73 -13.35 -2.49
N LYS A 533 5.35 -14.52 -2.68
CA LYS A 533 6.32 -14.76 -3.75
C LYS A 533 5.69 -14.64 -5.15
N GLN A 534 4.49 -15.15 -5.33
CA GLN A 534 3.75 -15.01 -6.59
C GLN A 534 3.41 -13.54 -6.85
N LEU A 535 2.87 -12.82 -5.85
CA LEU A 535 2.57 -11.40 -5.98
C LEU A 535 3.82 -10.60 -6.37
N LEU A 536 4.96 -10.89 -5.74
CA LEU A 536 6.22 -10.23 -6.06
C LEU A 536 6.66 -10.50 -7.50
N LYS A 537 6.54 -11.73 -8.00
CA LYS A 537 6.91 -12.06 -9.39
C LYS A 537 6.12 -11.27 -10.43
N PHE A 538 4.84 -10.99 -10.16
CA PHE A 538 4.03 -10.13 -11.01
C PHE A 538 4.40 -8.65 -10.87
N ASP A 539 4.66 -8.19 -9.63
CA ASP A 539 5.06 -6.80 -9.37
C ASP A 539 6.48 -6.50 -9.91
N ASP A 540 7.39 -7.47 -9.93
CA ASP A 540 8.74 -7.29 -10.47
C ASP A 540 8.70 -6.83 -11.95
N VAL A 541 7.78 -7.37 -12.76
CA VAL A 541 7.61 -6.97 -14.16
C VAL A 541 7.20 -5.49 -14.24
N MET A 542 6.22 -5.10 -13.44
CA MET A 542 5.78 -3.70 -13.36
C MET A 542 6.87 -2.79 -12.76
N ASN A 543 7.65 -3.30 -11.81
CA ASN A 543 8.71 -2.54 -11.15
C ASN A 543 9.85 -2.18 -12.11
N ASP A 544 10.21 -3.09 -13.01
CA ASP A 544 11.25 -2.80 -14.01
C ASP A 544 10.79 -1.70 -14.98
N GLN A 545 9.54 -1.75 -15.44
CA GLN A 545 8.94 -0.70 -16.27
C GLN A 545 8.82 0.63 -15.50
N ARG A 546 8.42 0.59 -14.22
CA ARG A 546 8.34 1.76 -13.33
C ARG A 546 9.68 2.47 -13.20
N LYS A 547 10.77 1.72 -13.00
CA LYS A 547 12.12 2.29 -12.93
C LYS A 547 12.45 3.05 -14.22
N VAL A 548 12.21 2.47 -15.37
CA VAL A 548 12.45 3.12 -16.67
C VAL A 548 11.68 4.45 -16.77
N ILE A 549 10.38 4.44 -16.46
CA ILE A 549 9.55 5.65 -16.55
C ILE A 549 10.00 6.71 -15.53
N PHE A 550 10.27 6.33 -14.26
CA PHE A 550 10.68 7.28 -13.23
C PHE A 550 12.07 7.86 -13.49
N ASP A 551 12.98 7.08 -14.06
CA ASP A 551 14.31 7.57 -14.45
C ASP A 551 14.22 8.51 -15.65
N GLN A 552 13.43 8.19 -16.68
CA GLN A 552 13.13 9.09 -17.79
C GLN A 552 12.49 10.40 -17.29
N ARG A 553 11.53 10.31 -16.39
CA ARG A 553 10.91 11.52 -15.79
C ARG A 553 11.96 12.43 -15.12
N LYS A 554 12.85 11.85 -14.31
CA LYS A 554 13.93 12.59 -13.65
C LYS A 554 14.90 13.20 -14.64
N GLU A 555 15.21 12.50 -15.71
CA GLU A 555 16.07 12.99 -16.80
C GLU A 555 15.43 14.20 -17.50
N ILE A 556 14.16 14.11 -17.87
CA ILE A 556 13.39 15.22 -18.43
C ILE A 556 13.39 16.42 -17.48
N MET A 557 13.15 16.19 -16.16
CA MET A 557 13.14 17.27 -15.18
C MET A 557 14.52 17.91 -14.98
N ARG A 558 15.62 17.14 -15.09
CA ARG A 558 17.00 17.65 -14.95
C ARG A 558 17.47 18.45 -16.15
N SER A 559 17.04 18.05 -17.34
CA SER A 559 17.50 18.68 -18.57
C SER A 559 16.87 20.07 -18.75
N ASP A 560 17.69 21.08 -18.99
CA ASP A 560 17.22 22.44 -19.33
C ASP A 560 16.65 22.46 -20.76
N ASP A 561 17.22 21.69 -21.68
CA ASP A 561 16.78 21.54 -23.06
C ASP A 561 16.58 20.05 -23.38
N ILE A 562 15.38 19.71 -23.87
CA ILE A 562 15.01 18.37 -24.31
C ILE A 562 14.77 18.28 -25.80
N SER A 563 15.21 19.28 -26.55
CA SER A 563 14.96 19.39 -28.00
C SER A 563 15.50 18.20 -28.79
N GLU A 564 16.66 17.67 -28.41
CA GLU A 564 17.26 16.49 -29.07
C GLU A 564 16.40 15.25 -28.83
N MET A 565 15.91 15.04 -27.61
CA MET A 565 14.98 13.93 -27.24
C MET A 565 13.68 14.02 -28.07
N ILE A 566 13.08 15.21 -28.19
CA ILE A 566 11.86 15.42 -28.98
C ILE A 566 12.14 15.20 -30.48
N LEU A 567 13.32 15.59 -30.95
CA LEU A 567 13.74 15.38 -32.34
C LEU A 567 13.85 13.89 -32.63
N ASP A 568 14.50 13.12 -31.77
CA ASP A 568 14.65 11.68 -31.94
C ASP A 568 13.29 10.97 -31.91
N MET A 569 12.40 11.31 -30.97
CA MET A 569 11.04 10.78 -30.92
C MET A 569 10.27 11.03 -32.21
N ARG A 570 10.40 12.22 -32.80
CA ARG A 570 9.75 12.58 -34.08
C ARG A 570 10.33 11.79 -35.24
N HIS A 571 11.65 11.59 -35.30
CA HIS A 571 12.29 10.78 -36.32
C HIS A 571 11.82 9.33 -36.26
N GLU A 572 11.75 8.73 -35.05
CA GLU A 572 11.21 7.38 -34.88
C GLU A 572 9.73 7.28 -35.31
N VAL A 573 8.90 8.30 -35.05
CA VAL A 573 7.51 8.33 -35.54
C VAL A 573 7.50 8.36 -37.08
N ILE A 574 8.37 9.18 -37.74
CA ILE A 574 8.44 9.23 -39.18
C ILE A 574 8.84 7.86 -39.76
N GLU A 575 9.85 7.22 -39.22
CA GLU A 575 10.25 5.88 -39.62
C GLU A 575 9.10 4.87 -39.46
N THR A 576 8.43 4.89 -38.33
CA THR A 576 7.31 3.98 -38.02
C THR A 576 6.16 4.12 -39.01
N ILE A 577 5.72 5.36 -39.32
CA ILE A 577 4.60 5.57 -40.24
C ILE A 577 4.98 5.24 -41.68
N VAL A 578 6.25 5.48 -42.06
CA VAL A 578 6.74 5.12 -43.41
C VAL A 578 6.82 3.61 -43.56
N PHE A 579 7.47 2.89 -42.64
CA PHE A 579 7.59 1.43 -42.72
C PHE A 579 6.25 0.69 -42.59
N LYS A 580 5.27 1.26 -41.88
CA LYS A 580 3.90 0.74 -41.80
C LYS A 580 3.23 0.77 -43.20
N SER A 581 3.42 1.83 -43.95
CA SER A 581 2.77 2.04 -45.29
C SER A 581 3.65 1.60 -46.44
N ILE A 582 4.96 1.58 -46.27
CA ILE A 582 6.00 1.23 -47.25
C ILE A 582 6.96 0.23 -46.57
N PRO A 583 6.63 -1.08 -46.53
CA PRO A 583 7.50 -2.08 -45.91
C PRO A 583 8.88 -2.13 -46.59
N GLU A 584 9.95 -2.37 -45.84
CA GLU A 584 11.30 -2.51 -46.39
C GLU A 584 11.35 -3.53 -47.51
N GLN A 585 12.06 -3.18 -48.58
CA GLN A 585 12.24 -4.02 -49.77
C GLN A 585 10.95 -4.44 -50.49
N SER A 586 9.84 -3.73 -50.26
CA SER A 586 8.57 -3.95 -50.97
C SER A 586 8.57 -3.31 -52.36
N TYR A 587 7.77 -3.86 -53.28
CA TYR A 587 7.58 -3.26 -54.59
C TYR A 587 6.63 -2.06 -54.51
N HIS A 588 6.80 -1.06 -55.41
CA HIS A 588 5.99 0.17 -55.46
C HIS A 588 4.46 -0.10 -55.50
N ASP A 589 4.03 -1.20 -56.12
CA ASP A 589 2.61 -1.61 -56.19
C ASP A 589 2.02 -1.99 -54.85
N GLN A 590 2.87 -2.26 -53.85
CA GLN A 590 2.46 -2.63 -52.48
C GLN A 590 2.46 -1.42 -51.55
N TRP A 591 2.84 -0.25 -51.99
CA TRP A 591 2.95 0.96 -51.21
C TRP A 591 1.60 1.64 -50.99
N ASP A 592 1.21 1.85 -49.76
CA ASP A 592 -0.01 2.58 -49.41
C ASP A 592 0.28 4.07 -49.23
N SER A 593 0.37 4.75 -50.34
CA SER A 593 0.69 6.18 -50.40
C SER A 593 -0.40 7.09 -49.82
N GLU A 594 -1.66 6.66 -49.84
CA GLU A 594 -2.80 7.43 -49.32
C GLU A 594 -2.83 7.39 -47.79
N THR A 595 -2.66 6.22 -47.20
CA THR A 595 -2.52 6.07 -45.74
C THR A 595 -1.33 6.83 -45.21
N LEU A 596 -0.16 6.75 -45.91
CA LEU A 596 1.02 7.53 -45.51
C LEU A 596 0.76 9.03 -45.56
N ALA A 597 0.12 9.55 -46.58
CA ALA A 597 -0.19 10.98 -46.71
C ALA A 597 -1.13 11.44 -45.57
N THR A 598 -2.07 10.60 -45.19
CA THR A 598 -2.99 10.84 -44.08
C THR A 598 -2.26 10.82 -42.73
N ASP A 599 -1.41 9.81 -42.47
CA ASP A 599 -0.62 9.68 -41.26
C ASP A 599 0.37 10.86 -41.10
N VAL A 600 1.06 11.25 -42.16
CA VAL A 600 1.96 12.43 -42.18
C VAL A 600 1.21 13.71 -41.80
N LYS A 601 0.02 13.92 -42.37
CA LYS A 601 -0.81 15.07 -41.99
C LYS A 601 -1.22 15.02 -40.52
N ASN A 602 -1.70 13.87 -40.02
CA ASN A 602 -2.22 13.73 -38.69
C ASN A 602 -1.14 13.84 -37.60
N TYR A 603 0.05 13.29 -37.83
CA TYR A 603 1.12 13.29 -36.83
C TYR A 603 2.08 14.46 -36.96
N LEU A 604 2.43 14.87 -38.20
CA LEU A 604 3.45 15.91 -38.42
C LEU A 604 2.85 17.29 -38.72
N GLY A 605 1.55 17.39 -38.99
CA GLY A 605 0.89 18.66 -39.31
C GLY A 605 1.28 19.26 -40.67
N ILE A 606 2.00 18.53 -41.49
CA ILE A 606 2.47 19.00 -42.84
C ILE A 606 1.70 18.31 -43.93
N THR A 607 1.46 19.06 -45.03
CA THR A 607 0.84 18.50 -46.22
C THR A 607 1.91 18.42 -47.34
N VAL A 608 2.24 17.21 -47.72
CA VAL A 608 3.30 16.90 -48.69
C VAL A 608 2.77 16.05 -49.84
N PRO A 609 3.30 16.17 -51.05
CA PRO A 609 2.83 15.43 -52.21
C PRO A 609 3.38 13.98 -52.25
N ILE A 610 3.10 13.17 -51.19
CA ILE A 610 3.57 11.79 -51.05
C ILE A 610 3.28 10.97 -52.31
N ILE A 611 2.05 11.06 -52.84
CA ILE A 611 1.60 10.31 -54.02
C ILE A 611 2.45 10.67 -55.29
N LYS A 612 3.06 11.83 -55.32
CA LYS A 612 4.00 12.19 -56.38
C LYS A 612 5.37 11.58 -56.13
N TRP A 613 5.86 11.65 -54.92
CA TRP A 613 7.16 11.09 -54.54
C TRP A 613 7.24 9.58 -54.75
N THR A 614 6.21 8.84 -54.36
CA THR A 614 6.15 7.39 -54.53
C THR A 614 6.09 6.93 -56.01
N LYS A 615 5.87 7.87 -56.97
CA LYS A 615 5.90 7.62 -58.42
C LYS A 615 7.21 8.04 -59.07
N GLU A 616 8.18 8.57 -58.34
CA GLU A 616 9.51 8.94 -58.87
C GLU A 616 10.31 7.66 -59.17
N ASP A 617 10.97 7.61 -60.36
CA ASP A 617 11.77 6.45 -60.74
C ASP A 617 12.98 6.29 -59.79
N GLY A 618 13.10 5.10 -59.20
CA GLY A 618 14.24 4.76 -58.35
C GLY A 618 14.14 5.27 -56.90
N ILE A 619 13.02 5.85 -56.50
CA ILE A 619 12.79 6.26 -55.08
C ILE A 619 12.77 5.04 -54.16
N ILE A 620 13.38 5.16 -53.01
CA ILE A 620 13.39 4.15 -51.97
C ILE A 620 12.79 4.72 -50.68
N GLU A 621 12.34 3.84 -49.78
CA GLU A 621 11.74 4.21 -48.50
C GLU A 621 12.62 5.16 -47.66
N LYS A 622 13.94 4.97 -47.66
CA LYS A 622 14.89 5.82 -46.93
C LYS A 622 14.96 7.25 -47.46
N GLU A 623 14.77 7.45 -48.76
CA GLU A 623 14.72 8.78 -49.36
C GLU A 623 13.45 9.52 -48.91
N ILE A 624 12.31 8.82 -48.82
CA ILE A 624 11.05 9.39 -48.32
C ILE A 624 11.21 9.78 -46.87
N ILE A 625 11.83 8.93 -46.03
CA ILE A 625 12.14 9.23 -44.64
C ILE A 625 13.00 10.49 -44.52
N SER A 626 14.08 10.58 -45.29
CA SER A 626 14.99 11.75 -45.27
C SER A 626 14.28 13.05 -45.63
N ARG A 627 13.44 13.04 -46.69
CA ARG A 627 12.65 14.21 -47.08
C ARG A 627 11.62 14.62 -46.02
N LEU A 628 10.96 13.66 -45.39
CA LEU A 628 10.01 13.94 -44.31
C LEU A 628 10.71 14.50 -43.07
N ILE A 629 11.86 13.96 -42.69
CA ILE A 629 12.69 14.47 -41.61
C ILE A 629 13.07 15.94 -41.85
N GLU A 630 13.59 16.25 -42.99
CA GLU A 630 14.00 17.63 -43.36
C GLU A 630 12.82 18.60 -43.30
N LEU A 631 11.69 18.25 -43.90
CA LEU A 631 10.50 19.11 -43.91
C LEU A 631 9.92 19.28 -42.52
N SER A 632 9.86 18.19 -41.71
CA SER A 632 9.37 18.24 -40.32
C SER A 632 10.30 19.07 -39.44
N ASN A 633 11.62 18.99 -39.61
CA ASN A 633 12.57 19.79 -38.83
C ASN A 633 12.42 21.29 -39.16
N ASN A 634 12.28 21.65 -40.46
CA ASN A 634 12.04 23.03 -40.85
C ASN A 634 10.70 23.56 -40.30
N PHE A 635 9.63 22.78 -40.38
CA PHE A 635 8.33 23.14 -39.84
C PHE A 635 8.39 23.39 -38.32
N MET A 636 9.04 22.54 -37.55
CA MET A 636 9.18 22.72 -36.10
C MET A 636 10.08 23.90 -35.74
N ALA A 637 11.14 24.16 -36.52
CA ALA A 637 11.98 25.35 -36.34
C ALA A 637 11.20 26.64 -36.58
N GLU A 638 10.37 26.70 -37.61
CA GLU A 638 9.47 27.85 -37.88
C GLU A 638 8.50 28.06 -36.69
N ARG A 639 7.92 26.99 -36.14
CA ARG A 639 7.02 27.08 -34.98
C ARG A 639 7.76 27.59 -33.75
N ALA A 640 8.96 27.08 -33.45
CA ALA A 640 9.76 27.54 -32.31
C ALA A 640 10.11 29.06 -32.45
N VAL A 641 10.41 29.54 -33.64
CA VAL A 641 10.62 30.97 -33.87
C VAL A 641 9.33 31.78 -33.73
N LYS A 642 8.19 31.25 -34.23
CA LYS A 642 6.87 31.92 -34.13
C LYS A 642 6.42 32.14 -32.72
N PHE A 643 6.59 31.16 -31.83
CA PHE A 643 6.12 31.23 -30.44
C PHE A 643 7.16 31.76 -29.45
N GLY A 644 8.42 31.85 -29.85
CA GLY A 644 9.57 32.15 -29.02
C GLY A 644 10.22 30.86 -28.50
N ILE A 645 11.53 30.77 -28.67
CA ILE A 645 12.29 29.52 -28.44
C ILE A 645 12.13 29.06 -26.99
N ASP A 646 12.31 29.93 -26.03
CA ASP A 646 12.24 29.57 -24.59
C ASP A 646 10.85 29.08 -24.19
N VAL A 647 9.79 29.76 -24.66
CA VAL A 647 8.40 29.36 -24.37
C VAL A 647 8.09 28.01 -25.00
N PHE A 648 8.57 27.78 -26.24
CA PHE A 648 8.36 26.53 -26.94
C PHE A 648 9.09 25.36 -26.25
N ARG A 649 10.33 25.55 -25.77
CA ARG A 649 11.07 24.54 -24.98
C ARG A 649 10.39 24.20 -23.69
N GLN A 650 9.85 25.21 -22.96
CA GLN A 650 9.10 24.97 -21.74
C GLN A 650 7.80 24.19 -22.03
N ALA A 651 7.12 24.50 -23.13
CA ALA A 651 5.93 23.77 -23.56
C ALA A 651 6.26 22.30 -23.90
N GLU A 652 7.34 22.03 -24.64
CA GLU A 652 7.81 20.67 -24.94
C GLU A 652 8.02 19.87 -23.65
N LYS A 653 8.72 20.43 -22.67
CA LYS A 653 9.02 19.77 -21.38
C LYS A 653 7.73 19.47 -20.59
N THR A 654 6.86 20.44 -20.48
CA THR A 654 5.60 20.30 -19.73
C THR A 654 4.69 19.26 -20.38
N LEU A 655 4.53 19.33 -21.72
CA LEU A 655 3.70 18.40 -22.47
C LEU A 655 4.24 16.97 -22.43
N LEU A 656 5.56 16.78 -22.56
CA LEU A 656 6.16 15.46 -22.50
C LEU A 656 5.92 14.81 -21.14
N LEU A 657 6.09 15.54 -20.01
CA LEU A 657 5.80 15.03 -18.68
C LEU A 657 4.31 14.69 -18.52
N GLN A 658 3.40 15.53 -18.99
CA GLN A 658 1.96 15.28 -18.89
C GLN A 658 1.52 14.04 -19.69
N VAL A 659 2.00 13.92 -20.95
CA VAL A 659 1.65 12.76 -21.79
C VAL A 659 2.26 11.48 -21.25
N LEU A 660 3.48 11.55 -20.71
CA LEU A 660 4.13 10.40 -20.05
C LEU A 660 3.34 9.95 -18.82
N ASP A 661 2.92 10.88 -17.97
CA ASP A 661 2.15 10.57 -16.75
C ASP A 661 0.78 9.98 -17.10
N GLN A 662 0.11 10.53 -18.10
CA GLN A 662 -1.18 10.00 -18.54
C GLN A 662 -1.03 8.60 -19.15
N GLY A 663 -0.05 8.41 -20.02
CA GLY A 663 0.25 7.10 -20.61
C GLY A 663 0.59 6.05 -19.54
N TRP A 664 1.40 6.43 -18.54
CA TRP A 664 1.75 5.53 -17.44
C TRP A 664 0.55 5.14 -16.57
N LYS A 665 -0.36 6.06 -16.25
CA LYS A 665 -1.60 5.77 -15.52
C LYS A 665 -2.50 4.80 -16.28
N GLU A 666 -2.68 5.01 -17.59
CA GLU A 666 -3.44 4.10 -18.44
C GLU A 666 -2.80 2.71 -18.50
N HIS A 667 -1.47 2.66 -18.59
CA HIS A 667 -0.72 1.41 -18.60
C HIS A 667 -0.86 0.62 -17.29
N LEU A 668 -0.75 1.29 -16.13
CA LEU A 668 -0.99 0.67 -14.83
C LEU A 668 -2.37 0.04 -14.74
N LEU A 669 -3.40 0.75 -15.22
CA LEU A 669 -4.76 0.22 -15.27
C LEU A 669 -4.86 -1.04 -16.11
N MET A 670 -4.26 -1.04 -17.31
CA MET A 670 -4.24 -2.21 -18.19
C MET A 670 -3.50 -3.40 -17.56
N LEU A 671 -2.37 -3.15 -16.89
CA LEU A 671 -1.63 -4.19 -16.18
C LEU A 671 -2.45 -4.80 -15.04
N ASP A 672 -3.17 -3.99 -14.27
CA ASP A 672 -4.03 -4.48 -13.18
C ASP A 672 -5.18 -5.33 -13.73
N GLN A 673 -5.83 -4.89 -14.81
CA GLN A 673 -6.90 -5.65 -15.49
C GLN A 673 -6.37 -6.97 -16.06
N MET A 674 -5.20 -6.93 -16.71
CA MET A 674 -4.55 -8.13 -17.25
C MET A 674 -4.19 -9.12 -16.16
N ARG A 675 -3.66 -8.66 -15.01
CA ARG A 675 -3.29 -9.54 -13.89
C ARG A 675 -4.49 -10.33 -13.36
N GLN A 676 -5.68 -9.74 -13.35
CA GLN A 676 -6.90 -10.42 -12.91
C GLN A 676 -7.35 -11.52 -13.90
N SER A 677 -7.15 -11.30 -15.19
CA SER A 677 -7.60 -12.21 -16.26
C SER A 677 -6.58 -13.26 -16.65
N ILE A 678 -5.27 -13.03 -16.36
CA ILE A 678 -4.18 -13.88 -16.85
C ILE A 678 -4.23 -15.31 -16.32
N GLY A 679 -4.83 -15.53 -15.14
CA GLY A 679 -5.03 -16.86 -14.55
C GLY A 679 -5.83 -17.80 -15.46
N LEU A 680 -6.69 -17.28 -16.31
CA LEU A 680 -7.47 -18.05 -17.27
C LEU A 680 -6.61 -18.71 -18.36
N ARG A 681 -5.39 -18.16 -18.63
CA ARG A 681 -4.43 -18.74 -19.57
C ARG A 681 -3.94 -20.12 -19.15
N ALA A 682 -4.01 -20.46 -17.86
CA ALA A 682 -3.65 -21.78 -17.34
C ALA A 682 -4.52 -22.89 -17.94
N TYR A 683 -5.78 -22.63 -18.30
CA TYR A 683 -6.65 -23.59 -18.96
C TYR A 683 -6.13 -24.01 -20.35
N ALA A 684 -5.40 -23.11 -21.03
CA ALA A 684 -4.72 -23.39 -22.30
C ALA A 684 -3.32 -24.02 -22.14
N GLN A 685 -2.98 -24.54 -20.94
CA GLN A 685 -1.67 -25.12 -20.59
C GLN A 685 -0.48 -24.16 -20.75
N LYS A 686 -0.74 -22.84 -20.69
CA LYS A 686 0.29 -21.82 -20.71
C LYS A 686 0.63 -21.38 -19.28
N ASP A 687 1.91 -21.07 -19.04
CA ASP A 687 2.33 -20.50 -17.76
C ASP A 687 1.83 -19.05 -17.66
N PRO A 688 0.93 -18.73 -16.68
CA PRO A 688 0.37 -17.40 -16.54
C PRO A 688 1.41 -16.29 -16.34
N LEU A 689 2.52 -16.57 -15.65
CA LEU A 689 3.57 -15.60 -15.42
C LEU A 689 4.34 -15.25 -16.71
N ASN A 690 4.64 -16.26 -17.53
CA ASN A 690 5.35 -16.04 -18.80
C ASN A 690 4.47 -15.30 -19.81
N GLU A 691 3.18 -15.63 -19.87
CA GLU A 691 2.22 -14.89 -20.70
C GLU A 691 2.07 -13.45 -20.20
N TYR A 692 1.98 -13.25 -18.86
CA TYR A 692 1.94 -11.91 -18.29
C TYR A 692 3.17 -11.07 -18.65
N LYS A 693 4.37 -11.63 -18.55
CA LYS A 693 5.62 -10.95 -18.94
C LYS A 693 5.59 -10.50 -20.39
N LYS A 694 5.17 -11.41 -21.29
CA LYS A 694 5.10 -11.13 -22.72
C LYS A 694 4.07 -10.04 -23.03
N GLU A 695 2.84 -10.19 -22.54
CA GLU A 695 1.76 -9.23 -22.80
C GLU A 695 2.05 -7.86 -22.15
N ALA A 696 2.64 -7.85 -20.94
CA ALA A 696 3.06 -6.62 -20.25
C ALA A 696 4.15 -5.86 -21.05
N PHE A 697 5.09 -6.60 -21.66
CA PHE A 697 6.10 -5.99 -22.52
C PHE A 697 5.47 -5.38 -23.78
N GLU A 698 4.57 -6.11 -24.44
CA GLU A 698 3.86 -5.60 -25.63
C GLU A 698 3.01 -4.36 -25.30
N LEU A 699 2.33 -4.36 -24.14
CA LEU A 699 1.57 -3.19 -23.65
C LEU A 699 2.49 -1.99 -23.40
N PHE A 700 3.68 -2.21 -22.83
CA PHE A 700 4.64 -1.17 -22.53
C PHE A 700 5.21 -0.53 -23.81
N GLU A 701 5.60 -1.35 -24.79
CA GLU A 701 6.07 -0.88 -26.10
C GLU A 701 4.97 -0.07 -26.81
N ASN A 702 3.72 -0.56 -26.79
CA ASN A 702 2.58 0.16 -27.36
C ASN A 702 2.33 1.52 -26.66
N MET A 703 2.50 1.58 -25.34
CA MET A 703 2.41 2.83 -24.58
C MET A 703 3.48 3.82 -25.01
N LEU A 704 4.74 3.38 -25.15
CA LEU A 704 5.85 4.23 -25.59
C LEU A 704 5.65 4.73 -27.02
N ASP A 705 5.17 3.87 -27.91
CA ASP A 705 4.87 4.24 -29.30
C ASP A 705 3.70 5.26 -29.37
N LYS A 706 2.64 5.03 -28.59
CA LYS A 706 1.52 5.98 -28.43
C LYS A 706 2.02 7.33 -27.90
N LEU A 707 2.92 7.33 -26.92
CA LEU A 707 3.52 8.54 -26.33
C LEU A 707 4.27 9.35 -27.41
N ARG A 708 5.17 8.71 -28.19
CA ARG A 708 5.92 9.36 -29.27
C ARG A 708 4.99 10.00 -30.32
N LYS A 709 3.97 9.26 -30.75
CA LYS A 709 2.97 9.74 -31.72
C LYS A 709 2.15 10.89 -31.14
N THR A 710 1.72 10.80 -29.91
CA THR A 710 0.91 11.84 -29.25
C THR A 710 1.71 13.13 -29.08
N ILE A 711 2.94 13.04 -28.58
CA ILE A 711 3.80 14.22 -28.39
C ILE A 711 4.12 14.90 -29.72
N THR A 712 4.45 14.11 -30.77
CA THR A 712 4.73 14.62 -32.10
C THR A 712 3.50 15.33 -32.68
N SER A 713 2.32 14.73 -32.57
CA SER A 713 1.07 15.32 -33.03
C SER A 713 0.70 16.59 -32.26
N VAL A 714 0.71 16.55 -30.93
CA VAL A 714 0.34 17.72 -30.13
C VAL A 714 1.27 18.89 -30.41
N LEU A 715 2.58 18.68 -30.45
CA LEU A 715 3.56 19.74 -30.78
C LEU A 715 3.39 20.28 -32.20
N SER A 716 2.93 19.47 -33.13
CA SER A 716 2.66 19.90 -34.52
C SER A 716 1.42 20.78 -34.64
N TYR A 717 0.43 20.66 -33.74
CA TYR A 717 -0.84 21.38 -33.79
C TYR A 717 -1.06 22.41 -32.69
N ILE A 718 -0.24 22.41 -31.60
CA ILE A 718 -0.43 23.32 -30.49
C ILE A 718 -0.39 24.78 -30.94
N GLU A 719 -1.37 25.57 -30.50
CA GLU A 719 -1.35 27.03 -30.62
C GLU A 719 -1.12 27.60 -29.22
N ILE A 720 -0.02 28.32 -29.04
CA ILE A 720 0.31 29.00 -27.81
C ILE A 720 -0.25 30.43 -27.91
N GLU A 721 -1.31 30.73 -27.14
CA GLU A 721 -1.80 32.09 -26.99
C GLU A 721 -0.73 32.90 -26.25
N GLN A 722 -0.09 33.80 -26.94
CA GLN A 722 0.70 34.84 -26.28
C GLN A 722 -0.29 35.83 -25.70
N GLU A 723 -0.50 35.78 -24.37
CA GLU A 723 -1.02 36.96 -23.68
C GLU A 723 -0.08 38.11 -24.03
N ASN A 724 -0.59 39.07 -24.83
CA ASN A 724 0.09 40.32 -25.09
C ASN A 724 0.36 41.01 -23.73
N ILE A 725 1.49 40.75 -23.16
CA ILE A 725 2.10 41.61 -22.16
C ILE A 725 2.56 42.86 -22.97
N GLN A 726 1.57 43.66 -23.39
CA GLN A 726 1.87 45.04 -23.72
C GLN A 726 2.52 45.63 -22.49
N SER A 727 3.81 45.83 -22.57
CA SER A 727 4.60 46.62 -21.67
C SER A 727 3.86 47.94 -21.38
N LYS A 728 3.11 47.96 -20.30
CA LYS A 728 2.83 49.20 -19.58
C LYS A 728 4.17 49.59 -19.00
N GLU A 729 4.94 50.36 -19.70
CA GLU A 729 5.94 51.25 -19.12
C GLU A 729 5.22 52.11 -18.09
N HIS A 730 5.15 51.60 -16.88
CA HIS A 730 4.84 52.42 -15.73
C HIS A 730 6.12 53.12 -15.30
N ASN A 731 6.19 54.39 -15.57
CA ASN A 731 7.05 55.33 -14.87
C ASN A 731 6.96 55.04 -13.38
N ASN A 732 7.97 54.42 -12.85
CA ASN A 732 8.17 54.26 -11.42
C ASN A 732 8.70 55.56 -10.82
N GLU A 733 7.78 56.44 -10.44
CA GLU A 733 8.06 57.30 -9.31
C GLU A 733 7.90 56.49 -8.02
N PRO A 734 8.79 56.61 -7.05
CA PRO A 734 8.75 55.82 -5.82
C PRO A 734 7.55 56.23 -4.98
N GLN A 735 6.40 55.58 -5.10
CA GLN A 735 5.31 55.74 -4.14
C GLN A 735 5.67 54.99 -2.86
N THR A 736 5.83 55.79 -1.81
CA THR A 736 5.85 55.33 -0.41
C THR A 736 4.64 54.46 -0.10
N LEU A 737 4.90 53.22 0.38
CA LEU A 737 3.89 52.28 0.86
C LEU A 737 2.97 52.94 1.89
N PRO A 738 1.63 52.93 1.69
CA PRO A 738 0.71 53.39 2.73
C PRO A 738 0.72 52.35 3.86
N SER A 739 1.01 52.84 5.06
CA SER A 739 0.90 52.11 6.32
C SER A 739 -0.45 51.39 6.40
N SER A 740 -0.40 50.08 6.75
CA SER A 740 -1.57 49.22 6.97
C SER A 740 -2.56 49.86 7.94
N LYS A 741 -3.63 50.50 7.43
CA LYS A 741 -4.76 50.91 8.25
C LYS A 741 -5.43 49.64 8.78
N LYS A 742 -5.29 49.37 10.08
CA LYS A 742 -6.00 48.31 10.78
C LYS A 742 -7.50 48.53 10.57
N ILE A 743 -8.17 47.58 9.92
CA ILE A 743 -9.62 47.62 9.71
C ILE A 743 -10.31 47.56 11.09
N PRO A 744 -11.15 48.51 11.46
CA PRO A 744 -11.84 48.49 12.76
C PRO A 744 -12.75 47.27 12.84
N ARG A 745 -12.65 46.48 13.91
CA ARG A 745 -13.39 45.21 14.10
C ARG A 745 -14.90 45.32 13.97
N ASN A 746 -15.46 46.51 14.22
CA ASN A 746 -16.90 46.82 14.17
C ASN A 746 -17.41 47.40 12.83
N SER A 747 -16.52 47.72 11.87
CA SER A 747 -16.92 48.18 10.54
C SER A 747 -17.45 47.02 9.69
N ILE A 748 -18.28 47.35 8.71
CA ILE A 748 -18.71 46.37 7.69
C ILE A 748 -17.48 45.85 6.98
N CYS A 749 -17.39 44.56 6.75
CA CYS A 749 -16.23 43.92 6.16
C CYS A 749 -15.98 44.45 4.73
N PRO A 750 -14.82 45.09 4.47
CA PRO A 750 -14.49 45.54 3.12
C PRO A 750 -13.84 44.47 2.23
N LEU A 751 -13.64 43.25 2.77
CA LEU A 751 -12.96 42.16 2.06
C LEU A 751 -13.93 41.13 1.45
N CYS A 752 -15.22 41.24 1.78
CA CYS A 752 -16.25 40.39 1.19
C CYS A 752 -17.59 41.11 1.21
N ASP A 753 -18.46 40.89 0.24
CA ASP A 753 -19.79 41.52 0.10
C ASP A 753 -20.85 40.93 1.04
N SER A 754 -20.49 40.37 2.18
CA SER A 754 -21.42 39.71 3.10
C SER A 754 -22.29 40.65 3.92
N GLY A 755 -22.03 41.98 3.90
CA GLY A 755 -22.72 42.97 4.71
C GLY A 755 -22.55 42.85 6.23
N LYS A 756 -21.73 41.89 6.69
CA LYS A 756 -21.48 41.63 8.12
C LYS A 756 -20.30 42.44 8.64
N LYS A 757 -20.28 42.70 9.96
CA LYS A 757 -19.14 43.38 10.60
C LYS A 757 -17.88 42.51 10.48
N TYR A 758 -16.70 43.12 10.29
CA TYR A 758 -15.40 42.47 10.07
C TYR A 758 -15.11 41.36 11.09
N LYS A 759 -15.41 41.59 12.38
CA LYS A 759 -15.26 40.60 13.46
C LYS A 759 -16.16 39.35 13.34
N HIS A 760 -17.22 39.41 12.55
CA HIS A 760 -18.17 38.31 12.32
C HIS A 760 -18.04 37.70 10.90
N CYS A 761 -17.01 38.08 10.16
CA CYS A 761 -16.71 37.67 8.81
C CYS A 761 -15.23 37.33 8.64
N CYS A 762 -14.49 37.99 7.78
CA CYS A 762 -13.07 37.67 7.48
C CYS A 762 -12.10 37.99 8.65
N GLY A 763 -12.53 38.70 9.67
CA GLY A 763 -11.77 38.99 10.89
C GLY A 763 -12.20 38.18 12.12
N LYS A 764 -12.87 37.02 11.92
CA LYS A 764 -13.21 36.10 13.00
C LYS A 764 -11.95 35.25 13.31
N LEU A 765 -11.36 35.50 14.46
CA LEU A 765 -10.31 34.67 15.04
C LEU A 765 -10.91 33.45 15.73
#